data_e02ab4a94efcaca1a1bab4aa59b725e7
#
_entry.id   e02ab4a94efcaca1a1bab4aa59b725e7
#
_cell.length_a   1.000
_cell.length_b   1.000
_cell.length_c   1.000
_cell.angle_alpha   90.00
_cell.angle_beta   90.00
_cell.angle_gamma   90.00
#
_symmetry.space_group_name_H-M   'P 1'
#
loop_
_entity.id
_entity.type
_entity.pdbx_description
1 polymer ?
#
loop_
_entity_poly.entity_id
_entity_poly.type
_entity_poly.pdbx_seq_one_letter_code
_entity_poly.pdbx_strand_id
1 'polypeptide(L)'
;MRTSEIAKRYLDYFEKHDHLIVPSASLISPNPTTLFTIAGMVPFIPYLMGEQTPPKSRVASNQKCVRTLDIDEVGKTTRHGTFFQMLGNFSFGDYFKEEAIHYAYELLTTPQDKGGYGFDPEKLWMTTFTDDEEARSMWKNEGVDPEHIQIMGMEDNFWTTGGPGPGGPCSEIYVDRGPEYGVEGGPIADENRYIEIWDLVFENYEVDNVKSKTDLHIVGELENKNIDTGAGLERLAYLMQGKQNIYETDEVFPVIEAAQKLSGRTYGDDEAMDVRFRIVADHVRSALMIMSDGVRPSNNGRGYVLRRLLRRTVKAMRELGVTGPVMPTLLPTSKAAMEPSYPELNNTFHDVSEAAYGEEDAFRRTLESGTEIFDLAVAKAKESGSDAVSGEDAFKLHDTYGFPIEITLEMAADQGVKVDEAKFRELMAEQKSRARADALKKRHNVDLSVYDDFKKTLVQPIDFLGYTDMSARAKVLGIMQEGKGSVPAVTGPANVEVILDRTPFYAQAGGQLADQGEILSDDGAVLEVDDVQKPIKDLIVHQCRLTEGTLVVGAEVNANIDLDRRGAIARSHTATHMVHKALREELGPQATQRGSEDAPNRLRFDFQWSSAPSKDAMNSVEARVNEKLRENLAVTTQEMKFDDAIALGAMHLFGEKYGDVVRVVSIGEDGW
;
A
#
# COMPACT_ATOMS: atom_id res chain seq x y z
N MET A 1 -24.36 24.48 4.28
CA MET A 1 -23.11 24.66 3.52
C MET A 1 -22.69 23.30 2.99
N ARG A 2 -22.25 23.19 1.72
CA ARG A 2 -21.76 21.94 1.15
C ARG A 2 -20.39 21.57 1.71
N THR A 3 -20.03 20.31 1.70
CA THR A 3 -18.72 19.82 2.20
C THR A 3 -17.57 20.52 1.47
N SER A 4 -17.62 20.65 0.14
CA SER A 4 -16.61 21.37 -0.66
C SER A 4 -16.51 22.87 -0.32
N GLU A 5 -17.63 23.50 0.08
CA GLU A 5 -17.64 24.91 0.51
C GLU A 5 -17.02 25.08 1.90
N ILE A 6 -17.21 24.11 2.80
CA ILE A 6 -16.57 24.10 4.13
C ILE A 6 -15.06 24.01 3.96
N ALA A 7 -14.59 23.07 3.13
CA ALA A 7 -13.18 22.91 2.83
C ALA A 7 -12.58 24.19 2.20
N LYS A 8 -13.25 24.75 1.20
CA LYS A 8 -12.81 25.99 0.56
C LYS A 8 -12.70 27.13 1.57
N ARG A 9 -13.68 27.28 2.46
CA ARG A 9 -13.69 28.34 3.48
C ARG A 9 -12.52 28.22 4.45
N TYR A 10 -12.16 26.99 4.85
CA TYR A 10 -10.97 26.72 5.65
C TYR A 10 -9.70 27.20 4.95
N LEU A 11 -9.52 26.76 3.71
CA LEU A 11 -8.33 27.13 2.93
C LEU A 11 -8.25 28.63 2.65
N ASP A 12 -9.36 29.27 2.27
CA ASP A 12 -9.44 30.72 2.05
C ASP A 12 -9.12 31.52 3.34
N TYR A 13 -9.52 31.00 4.52
CA TYR A 13 -9.24 31.61 5.81
C TYR A 13 -7.72 31.57 6.08
N PHE A 14 -7.10 30.42 5.95
CA PHE A 14 -5.65 30.28 6.21
C PHE A 14 -4.78 30.96 5.14
N GLU A 15 -5.23 31.01 3.89
CA GLU A 15 -4.56 31.81 2.85
C GLU A 15 -4.49 33.31 3.24
N LYS A 16 -5.57 33.87 3.77
CA LYS A 16 -5.60 35.25 4.30
C LYS A 16 -4.66 35.47 5.49
N HIS A 17 -4.34 34.42 6.24
CA HIS A 17 -3.39 34.40 7.34
C HIS A 17 -2.00 33.93 6.90
N ASP A 18 -1.64 34.19 5.64
CA ASP A 18 -0.31 33.99 5.06
C ASP A 18 0.13 32.52 4.99
N HIS A 19 -0.79 31.56 4.94
CA HIS A 19 -0.48 30.15 4.69
C HIS A 19 -0.41 29.85 3.19
N LEU A 20 0.58 29.07 2.78
CA LEU A 20 0.62 28.47 1.44
C LEU A 20 -0.37 27.32 1.37
N ILE A 21 -1.33 27.41 0.46
CA ILE A 21 -2.25 26.31 0.21
C ILE A 21 -1.55 25.26 -0.65
N VAL A 22 -1.44 24.05 -0.15
CA VAL A 22 -0.85 22.93 -0.87
C VAL A 22 -1.92 21.87 -1.20
N PRO A 23 -1.85 21.26 -2.39
CA PRO A 23 -2.79 20.21 -2.76
C PRO A 23 -2.60 18.96 -1.85
N SER A 24 -3.64 18.14 -1.78
CA SER A 24 -3.56 16.84 -1.11
C SER A 24 -2.45 15.98 -1.72
N ALA A 25 -1.63 15.38 -0.87
CA ALA A 25 -0.75 14.30 -1.29
C ALA A 25 -1.55 13.03 -1.62
N SER A 26 -0.89 12.06 -2.24
CA SER A 26 -1.48 10.75 -2.52
C SER A 26 -1.86 10.01 -1.23
N LEU A 27 -2.91 9.19 -1.32
CA LEU A 27 -3.25 8.20 -0.29
C LEU A 27 -2.16 7.13 -0.11
N ILE A 28 -1.30 6.93 -1.10
CA ILE A 28 -0.17 6.02 -1.01
C ILE A 28 0.90 6.69 -0.15
N SER A 29 1.03 6.25 1.10
CA SER A 29 2.01 6.82 2.03
C SER A 29 3.44 6.68 1.50
N PRO A 30 4.25 7.74 1.54
CA PRO A 30 5.68 7.66 1.27
C PRO A 30 6.43 6.91 2.38
N ASN A 31 5.86 6.83 3.59
CA ASN A 31 6.43 6.09 4.70
C ASN A 31 6.21 4.57 4.51
N PRO A 32 7.30 3.77 4.43
CA PRO A 32 7.17 2.32 4.19
C PRO A 32 6.52 1.56 5.35
N THR A 33 6.39 2.16 6.53
CA THR A 33 5.76 1.53 7.71
C THR A 33 4.24 1.62 7.69
N THR A 34 3.66 2.51 6.90
CA THR A 34 2.22 2.70 6.78
C THR A 34 1.72 2.39 5.37
N LEU A 35 0.58 1.73 5.26
CA LEU A 35 -0.03 1.40 3.96
C LEU A 35 -0.57 2.66 3.27
N PHE A 36 -1.21 3.54 4.04
CA PHE A 36 -1.88 4.73 3.54
C PHE A 36 -1.46 5.97 4.34
N THR A 37 -1.73 7.14 3.76
CA THR A 37 -1.67 8.43 4.45
C THR A 37 -2.81 8.49 5.47
N ILE A 38 -2.48 8.52 6.76
CA ILE A 38 -3.44 8.39 7.87
C ILE A 38 -3.81 9.73 8.52
N ALA A 39 -3.06 10.78 8.24
CA ALA A 39 -3.25 12.11 8.83
C ALA A 39 -2.70 13.20 7.90
N GLY A 40 -3.15 14.43 8.12
CA GLY A 40 -2.79 15.61 7.31
C GLY A 40 -1.30 15.95 7.34
N MET A 41 -0.63 15.64 8.44
CA MET A 41 0.79 15.96 8.63
C MET A 41 1.76 14.97 7.98
N VAL A 42 1.31 13.77 7.58
CA VAL A 42 2.20 12.72 7.05
C VAL A 42 3.11 13.20 5.91
N PRO A 43 2.63 13.99 4.94
CA PRO A 43 3.48 14.54 3.89
C PRO A 43 4.53 15.55 4.40
N PHE A 44 4.34 16.10 5.60
CA PHE A 44 5.16 17.17 6.18
C PHE A 44 6.13 16.70 7.25
N ILE A 45 6.18 15.39 7.56
CA ILE A 45 7.11 14.81 8.55
C ILE A 45 8.55 15.30 8.37
N PRO A 46 9.14 15.32 7.14
CA PRO A 46 10.52 15.80 6.96
C PRO A 46 10.72 17.27 7.33
N TYR A 47 9.67 18.09 7.21
CA TYR A 47 9.71 19.51 7.61
C TYR A 47 9.57 19.68 9.13
N LEU A 48 8.67 18.90 9.76
CA LEU A 48 8.48 18.88 11.22
C LEU A 48 9.74 18.38 11.93
N MET A 49 10.44 17.42 11.35
CA MET A 49 11.71 16.88 11.87
C MET A 49 12.94 17.75 11.55
N GLY A 50 12.78 18.81 10.75
CA GLY A 50 13.91 19.67 10.33
C GLY A 50 14.84 19.04 9.29
N GLU A 51 14.47 17.89 8.72
CA GLU A 51 15.25 17.19 7.71
C GLU A 51 15.27 17.90 6.36
N GLN A 52 14.20 18.65 6.06
CA GLN A 52 14.03 19.40 4.82
C GLN A 52 13.47 20.79 5.10
N THR A 53 13.81 21.75 4.24
CA THR A 53 13.24 23.11 4.30
C THR A 53 11.83 23.08 3.74
N PRO A 54 10.82 23.56 4.49
CA PRO A 54 9.45 23.62 4.00
C PRO A 54 9.32 24.65 2.85
N PRO A 55 8.31 24.49 1.97
CA PRO A 55 8.07 25.45 0.88
C PRO A 55 7.68 26.84 1.39
N LYS A 56 7.09 26.90 2.56
CA LYS A 56 6.79 28.11 3.36
C LYS A 56 6.69 27.71 4.83
N SER A 57 6.96 28.62 5.77
CA SER A 57 6.83 28.36 7.22
C SER A 57 5.38 28.12 7.66
N ARG A 58 4.40 28.58 6.88
CA ARG A 58 2.96 28.41 7.12
C ARG A 58 2.32 27.70 5.91
N VAL A 59 1.69 26.57 6.15
CA VAL A 59 1.04 25.75 5.11
C VAL A 59 -0.35 25.35 5.57
N ALA A 60 -1.31 25.25 4.63
CA ALA A 60 -2.60 24.66 4.90
C ALA A 60 -3.01 23.71 3.75
N SER A 61 -3.75 22.67 4.08
CA SER A 61 -4.21 21.67 3.11
C SER A 61 -5.54 21.03 3.51
N ASN A 62 -6.21 20.44 2.51
CA ASN A 62 -7.25 19.44 2.72
C ASN A 62 -6.69 18.09 2.26
N GLN A 63 -6.22 17.26 3.20
CA GLN A 63 -5.53 16.01 2.92
C GLN A 63 -6.48 14.82 2.87
N LYS A 64 -6.42 14.05 1.80
CA LYS A 64 -7.03 12.71 1.70
C LYS A 64 -6.38 11.76 2.69
N CYS A 65 -7.18 11.08 3.50
CA CYS A 65 -6.69 10.12 4.51
C CYS A 65 -7.46 8.80 4.44
N VAL A 66 -6.79 7.71 4.80
CA VAL A 66 -7.39 6.38 4.97
C VAL A 66 -6.89 5.75 6.27
N ARG A 67 -7.83 5.41 7.17
CA ARG A 67 -7.56 4.64 8.39
C ARG A 67 -8.17 3.26 8.31
N THR A 68 -7.33 2.26 8.19
CA THR A 68 -7.76 0.86 8.01
C THR A 68 -8.27 0.21 9.30
N LEU A 69 -7.87 0.72 10.46
CA LEU A 69 -8.34 0.23 11.76
C LEU A 69 -9.81 0.57 11.99
N ASP A 70 -10.32 1.64 11.38
CA ASP A 70 -11.69 2.10 11.55
C ASP A 70 -12.72 1.32 10.71
N ILE A 71 -12.26 0.48 9.76
CA ILE A 71 -13.13 -0.28 8.84
C ILE A 71 -14.22 -1.08 9.59
N ASP A 72 -13.88 -1.65 10.74
CA ASP A 72 -14.80 -2.48 11.51
C ASP A 72 -15.78 -1.65 12.37
N GLU A 73 -15.53 -0.35 12.57
CA GLU A 73 -16.39 0.60 13.27
C GLU A 73 -17.34 1.36 12.32
N VAL A 74 -17.05 1.29 11.00
CA VAL A 74 -17.89 1.93 9.97
C VAL A 74 -19.34 1.44 10.06
N GLY A 75 -20.26 2.39 10.05
CA GLY A 75 -21.70 2.15 10.13
C GLY A 75 -22.25 2.01 11.54
N LYS A 76 -21.43 1.65 12.53
CA LYS A 76 -21.82 1.48 13.94
C LYS A 76 -21.75 2.77 14.74
N THR A 77 -20.80 3.63 14.42
CA THR A 77 -20.63 4.94 15.04
C THR A 77 -21.05 6.06 14.10
N THR A 78 -21.23 7.27 14.65
CA THR A 78 -21.65 8.45 13.87
C THR A 78 -20.50 9.17 13.18
N ARG A 79 -19.23 8.81 13.48
CA ARG A 79 -18.03 9.62 13.22
C ARG A 79 -16.87 8.89 12.56
N HIS A 80 -16.89 7.56 12.44
CA HIS A 80 -15.81 6.80 11.81
C HIS A 80 -16.07 6.55 10.33
N GLY A 81 -15.07 6.84 9.50
CA GLY A 81 -15.05 6.55 8.07
C GLY A 81 -13.70 6.00 7.65
N THR A 82 -13.67 5.11 6.66
CA THR A 82 -12.44 4.52 6.13
C THR A 82 -11.62 5.57 5.38
N PHE A 83 -12.22 6.21 4.37
CA PHE A 83 -11.69 7.41 3.73
C PHE A 83 -12.30 8.64 4.40
N PHE A 84 -11.49 9.62 4.70
CA PHE A 84 -11.92 10.91 5.19
C PHE A 84 -10.98 12.02 4.75
N GLN A 85 -11.44 13.25 4.91
CA GLN A 85 -10.69 14.44 4.55
C GLN A 85 -10.28 15.18 5.82
N MET A 86 -9.00 15.47 5.93
CA MET A 86 -8.44 16.20 7.08
C MET A 86 -8.00 17.58 6.63
N LEU A 87 -8.69 18.60 7.14
CA LEU A 87 -8.28 19.99 7.01
C LEU A 87 -7.18 20.26 8.01
N GLY A 88 -6.05 20.79 7.56
CA GLY A 88 -4.90 21.05 8.44
C GLY A 88 -4.24 22.37 8.14
N ASN A 89 -3.80 23.04 9.20
CA ASN A 89 -2.87 24.16 9.14
C ASN A 89 -1.60 23.83 9.93
N PHE A 90 -0.46 24.19 9.37
CA PHE A 90 0.85 23.77 9.82
C PHE A 90 1.75 25.00 9.97
N SER A 91 2.54 25.02 11.05
CA SER A 91 3.58 26.01 11.29
C SER A 91 4.91 25.30 11.51
N PHE A 92 5.90 25.64 10.73
CA PHE A 92 7.25 25.09 10.82
C PHE A 92 8.18 26.16 11.44
N GLY A 93 8.21 26.22 12.78
CA GLY A 93 9.00 27.17 13.53
C GLY A 93 8.59 28.64 13.38
N ASP A 94 7.34 28.91 13.00
CA ASP A 94 6.80 30.26 12.84
C ASP A 94 5.89 30.61 14.04
N TYR A 95 4.59 30.34 13.95
CA TYR A 95 3.70 30.51 15.10
C TYR A 95 3.57 29.22 15.91
N PHE A 96 3.04 29.35 17.13
CA PHE A 96 2.85 28.25 18.05
C PHE A 96 1.45 28.24 18.65
N LYS A 97 1.27 27.86 19.92
CA LYS A 97 -0.02 27.61 20.56
C LYS A 97 -1.00 28.77 20.46
N GLU A 98 -0.54 30.00 20.75
CA GLU A 98 -1.41 31.18 20.85
C GLU A 98 -2.16 31.45 19.55
N GLU A 99 -1.42 31.54 18.44
CA GLU A 99 -2.03 31.79 17.14
C GLU A 99 -2.84 30.58 16.64
N ALA A 100 -2.36 29.34 16.90
CA ALA A 100 -3.10 28.14 16.50
C ALA A 100 -4.48 28.06 17.16
N ILE A 101 -4.53 28.34 18.47
CA ILE A 101 -5.76 28.41 19.27
C ILE A 101 -6.67 29.55 18.77
N HIS A 102 -6.09 30.73 18.57
CA HIS A 102 -6.83 31.89 18.06
C HIS A 102 -7.46 31.61 16.69
N TYR A 103 -6.70 31.11 15.72
CA TYR A 103 -7.21 30.80 14.39
C TYR A 103 -8.35 29.77 14.42
N ALA A 104 -8.21 28.74 15.23
CA ALA A 104 -9.25 27.71 15.35
C ALA A 104 -10.52 28.30 15.96
N TYR A 105 -10.40 29.05 17.06
CA TYR A 105 -11.56 29.64 17.72
C TYR A 105 -12.26 30.70 16.86
N GLU A 106 -11.49 31.60 16.23
CA GLU A 106 -12.02 32.61 15.35
C GLU A 106 -12.78 31.99 14.16
N LEU A 107 -12.18 31.02 13.46
CA LEU A 107 -12.83 30.36 12.32
C LEU A 107 -14.11 29.63 12.72
N LEU A 108 -14.10 28.97 13.87
CA LEU A 108 -15.26 28.21 14.35
C LEU A 108 -16.40 29.13 14.76
N THR A 109 -16.13 30.22 15.49
CA THR A 109 -17.17 31.06 16.12
C THR A 109 -17.60 32.25 15.30
N THR A 110 -16.78 32.72 14.38
CA THR A 110 -17.14 33.82 13.47
C THR A 110 -18.38 33.46 12.65
N PRO A 111 -19.40 34.34 12.58
CA PRO A 111 -20.62 34.07 11.80
C PRO A 111 -20.35 33.73 10.33
N GLN A 112 -21.21 32.88 9.75
CA GLN A 112 -21.05 32.40 8.38
C GLN A 112 -21.03 33.52 7.31
N ASP A 113 -21.82 34.57 7.50
CA ASP A 113 -21.86 35.75 6.65
C ASP A 113 -20.59 36.60 6.73
N LYS A 114 -19.79 36.40 7.77
CA LYS A 114 -18.49 37.06 7.96
C LYS A 114 -17.30 36.15 7.62
N GLY A 115 -17.55 34.94 7.14
CA GLY A 115 -16.50 34.03 6.67
C GLY A 115 -16.11 32.93 7.61
N GLY A 116 -16.68 32.85 8.83
CA GLY A 116 -16.47 31.73 9.76
C GLY A 116 -17.47 30.60 9.60
N TYR A 117 -17.44 29.63 10.51
CA TYR A 117 -18.39 28.51 10.51
C TYR A 117 -19.63 28.76 11.34
N GLY A 118 -19.60 29.71 12.28
CA GLY A 118 -20.73 30.17 13.06
C GLY A 118 -21.23 29.15 14.11
N PHE A 119 -20.34 28.36 14.67
CA PHE A 119 -20.67 27.52 15.83
C PHE A 119 -20.94 28.40 17.04
N ASP A 120 -21.88 27.98 17.86
CA ASP A 120 -22.18 28.63 19.12
C ASP A 120 -21.04 28.40 20.12
N PRO A 121 -20.39 29.45 20.63
CA PRO A 121 -19.29 29.32 21.58
C PRO A 121 -19.66 28.54 22.85
N GLU A 122 -20.94 28.65 23.28
CA GLU A 122 -21.42 27.94 24.46
C GLU A 122 -21.54 26.41 24.28
N LYS A 123 -21.49 25.94 23.03
CA LYS A 123 -21.47 24.51 22.69
C LYS A 123 -20.10 23.94 22.46
N LEU A 124 -19.07 24.78 22.48
CA LEU A 124 -17.69 24.33 22.28
C LEU A 124 -17.07 23.87 23.61
N TRP A 125 -16.45 22.71 23.55
CA TRP A 125 -15.68 22.12 24.65
C TRP A 125 -14.26 21.88 24.19
N MET A 126 -13.28 22.08 25.10
CA MET A 126 -11.87 21.89 24.81
C MET A 126 -11.28 20.83 25.73
N THR A 127 -10.37 20.05 25.23
CA THR A 127 -9.51 19.22 26.06
C THR A 127 -8.07 19.72 26.01
N THR A 128 -7.31 19.52 27.07
CA THR A 128 -5.89 19.89 27.12
C THR A 128 -5.09 18.83 27.86
N PHE A 129 -3.85 18.66 27.46
CA PHE A 129 -2.94 17.77 28.16
C PHE A 129 -2.71 18.18 29.61
N THR A 130 -2.51 17.22 30.51
CA THR A 130 -2.41 17.40 31.95
C THR A 130 -1.42 18.49 32.34
N ASP A 131 -0.26 18.54 31.73
CA ASP A 131 0.83 19.50 32.08
C ASP A 131 0.78 20.77 31.23
N ASP A 132 -0.25 20.96 30.38
CA ASP A 132 -0.34 22.14 29.50
C ASP A 132 -1.25 23.26 30.06
N GLU A 133 -0.79 23.90 31.15
CA GLU A 133 -1.47 25.07 31.72
C GLU A 133 -1.48 26.27 30.78
N GLU A 134 -0.49 26.36 29.88
CA GLU A 134 -0.37 27.41 28.88
C GLU A 134 -1.55 27.39 27.92
N ALA A 135 -1.85 26.23 27.31
CA ALA A 135 -3.01 26.06 26.42
C ALA A 135 -4.33 26.36 27.15
N ARG A 136 -4.49 25.91 28.42
CA ARG A 136 -5.67 26.23 29.23
C ARG A 136 -5.87 27.73 29.42
N SER A 137 -4.81 28.44 29.66
CA SER A 137 -4.85 29.90 29.83
C SER A 137 -5.20 30.60 28.52
N MET A 138 -4.68 30.12 27.39
CA MET A 138 -4.97 30.67 26.08
C MET A 138 -6.46 30.47 25.73
N TRP A 139 -7.04 29.30 25.95
CA TRP A 139 -8.47 29.07 25.72
C TRP A 139 -9.36 30.00 26.57
N LYS A 140 -9.00 30.23 27.82
CA LYS A 140 -9.72 31.19 28.68
C LYS A 140 -9.61 32.62 28.15
N ASN A 141 -8.46 33.00 27.59
CA ASN A 141 -8.27 34.31 26.97
C ASN A 141 -9.11 34.50 25.71
N GLU A 142 -9.37 33.43 24.94
CA GLU A 142 -10.31 33.45 23.80
C GLU A 142 -11.78 33.54 24.25
N GLY A 143 -12.06 33.35 25.52
CA GLY A 143 -13.40 33.46 26.08
C GLY A 143 -14.13 32.13 26.31
N VAL A 144 -13.43 31.01 26.21
CA VAL A 144 -13.99 29.70 26.55
C VAL A 144 -14.27 29.60 28.04
N ASP A 145 -15.48 29.14 28.42
CA ASP A 145 -15.84 28.90 29.81
C ASP A 145 -14.85 27.90 30.44
N PRO A 146 -14.24 28.23 31.60
CA PRO A 146 -13.34 27.30 32.29
C PRO A 146 -13.97 25.93 32.60
N GLU A 147 -15.30 25.82 32.75
CA GLU A 147 -16.00 24.55 32.94
C GLU A 147 -16.08 23.71 31.67
N HIS A 148 -15.89 24.31 30.49
CA HIS A 148 -15.82 23.63 29.21
C HIS A 148 -14.40 23.22 28.82
N ILE A 149 -13.41 23.40 29.70
CA ILE A 149 -12.03 22.98 29.46
C ILE A 149 -11.72 21.77 30.34
N GLN A 150 -11.62 20.59 29.74
CA GLN A 150 -11.30 19.34 30.45
C GLN A 150 -9.82 18.97 30.30
N ILE A 151 -9.27 18.38 31.37
CA ILE A 151 -7.88 17.96 31.44
C ILE A 151 -7.80 16.47 31.19
N MET A 152 -7.02 16.06 30.20
CA MET A 152 -6.84 14.66 29.84
C MET A 152 -5.37 14.25 29.86
N GLY A 153 -5.17 12.94 29.92
CA GLY A 153 -3.83 12.34 30.01
C GLY A 153 -3.17 12.10 28.65
N MET A 154 -2.11 11.32 28.70
CA MET A 154 -1.30 10.97 27.54
C MET A 154 -2.06 10.10 26.52
N GLU A 155 -3.06 9.36 26.97
CA GLU A 155 -3.86 8.48 26.09
C GLU A 155 -4.72 9.28 25.12
N ASP A 156 -5.19 10.46 25.54
CA ASP A 156 -6.12 11.29 24.78
C ASP A 156 -5.42 12.50 24.17
N ASN A 157 -4.70 13.29 24.98
CA ASN A 157 -4.11 14.58 24.57
C ASN A 157 -2.58 14.57 24.38
N PHE A 158 -2.04 13.45 23.90
CA PHE A 158 -0.67 13.38 23.39
C PHE A 158 -0.67 12.63 22.05
N TRP A 159 -0.24 13.31 21.01
CA TRP A 159 -0.29 12.76 19.66
C TRP A 159 1.10 12.31 19.16
N THR A 160 1.10 11.22 18.38
CA THR A 160 2.28 10.71 17.65
C THR A 160 1.84 10.01 16.38
N THR A 161 2.76 9.83 15.46
CA THR A 161 2.52 9.06 14.20
C THR A 161 2.30 7.55 14.43
N GLY A 162 2.43 7.06 15.66
CA GLY A 162 2.42 5.63 15.97
C GLY A 162 3.73 4.90 15.65
N GLY A 163 4.78 5.64 15.28
CA GLY A 163 6.14 5.20 15.01
C GLY A 163 7.15 6.27 15.38
N PRO A 164 8.46 6.09 15.07
CA PRO A 164 9.45 7.14 15.23
C PRO A 164 9.07 8.39 14.41
N GLY A 165 9.19 9.56 15.01
CA GLY A 165 8.84 10.83 14.36
C GLY A 165 8.51 11.96 15.33
N PRO A 166 7.86 13.02 14.84
CA PRO A 166 7.43 14.12 15.68
C PRO A 166 6.25 13.73 16.56
N GLY A 167 6.09 14.42 17.68
CA GLY A 167 4.98 14.25 18.62
C GLY A 167 4.91 15.36 19.65
N GLY A 168 3.78 15.45 20.33
CA GLY A 168 3.61 16.45 21.38
C GLY A 168 2.22 16.43 22.02
N PRO A 169 2.04 17.25 23.07
CA PRO A 169 0.73 17.45 23.66
C PRO A 169 -0.21 18.08 22.65
N CYS A 170 -1.50 17.77 22.76
CA CYS A 170 -2.52 18.35 21.89
C CYS A 170 -3.69 18.93 22.68
N SER A 171 -4.48 19.71 21.99
CA SER A 171 -5.74 20.26 22.47
C SER A 171 -6.83 20.01 21.43
N GLU A 172 -7.85 19.26 21.82
CA GLU A 172 -8.95 18.91 20.93
C GLU A 172 -10.17 19.81 21.19
N ILE A 173 -10.91 20.08 20.13
CA ILE A 173 -12.11 20.91 20.13
C ILE A 173 -13.32 20.02 19.83
N TYR A 174 -14.32 20.08 20.70
CA TYR A 174 -15.56 19.30 20.62
C TYR A 174 -16.77 20.21 20.50
N VAL A 175 -17.83 19.66 19.91
CA VAL A 175 -19.16 20.29 19.85
C VAL A 175 -20.15 19.48 20.66
N ASP A 176 -20.82 20.11 21.64
CA ASP A 176 -21.99 19.53 22.31
C ASP A 176 -23.20 19.54 21.37
N ARG A 177 -23.66 18.35 21.00
CA ARG A 177 -24.83 18.15 20.15
C ARG A 177 -26.16 18.37 20.86
N GLY A 178 -26.15 18.33 22.19
CA GLY A 178 -27.33 18.50 23.02
C GLY A 178 -27.73 17.23 23.79
N PRO A 179 -28.67 17.38 24.76
CA PRO A 179 -29.03 16.31 25.69
C PRO A 179 -29.71 15.10 25.04
N GLU A 180 -30.27 15.26 23.84
CA GLU A 180 -30.86 14.17 23.04
C GLU A 180 -29.84 13.15 22.54
N TYR A 181 -28.54 13.48 22.55
CA TYR A 181 -27.45 12.63 22.03
C TYR A 181 -26.65 11.92 23.11
N GLY A 182 -26.87 12.22 24.39
CA GLY A 182 -26.15 11.55 25.47
C GLY A 182 -26.16 12.31 26.80
N VAL A 183 -25.32 11.85 27.73
CA VAL A 183 -25.23 12.40 29.07
C VAL A 183 -24.45 13.70 29.11
N GLU A 184 -24.78 14.55 30.11
CA GLU A 184 -24.05 15.77 30.40
C GLU A 184 -22.70 15.48 31.09
N GLY A 185 -21.67 16.31 30.85
CA GLY A 185 -20.40 16.19 31.57
C GLY A 185 -19.16 16.34 30.66
N GLY A 186 -19.36 16.81 29.43
CA GLY A 186 -18.25 17.08 28.47
C GLY A 186 -17.73 15.83 27.77
N PRO A 187 -16.64 15.97 26.98
CA PRO A 187 -16.05 14.88 26.19
C PRO A 187 -15.72 13.62 26.97
N ILE A 188 -15.25 13.74 28.21
CA ILE A 188 -14.95 12.60 29.09
C ILE A 188 -16.18 11.76 29.39
N ALA A 189 -17.37 12.37 29.44
CA ALA A 189 -18.60 11.70 29.86
C ALA A 189 -19.28 10.93 28.72
N ASP A 190 -19.29 11.48 27.50
CA ASP A 190 -20.01 10.87 26.37
C ASP A 190 -19.52 11.38 25.01
N GLU A 191 -18.79 10.55 24.29
CA GLU A 191 -18.27 10.83 22.95
C GLU A 191 -19.37 10.84 21.85
N ASN A 192 -20.58 10.38 22.11
CA ASN A 192 -21.69 10.46 21.16
C ASN A 192 -22.38 11.83 21.21
N ARG A 193 -22.41 12.44 22.41
CA ARG A 193 -22.92 13.79 22.58
C ARG A 193 -21.89 14.85 22.22
N TYR A 194 -20.64 14.67 22.66
CA TYR A 194 -19.55 15.61 22.44
C TYR A 194 -18.66 15.09 21.30
N ILE A 195 -18.78 15.70 20.13
CA ILE A 195 -18.07 15.25 18.94
C ILE A 195 -16.80 16.08 18.75
N GLU A 196 -15.65 15.40 18.77
CA GLU A 196 -14.36 15.98 18.38
C GLU A 196 -14.42 16.41 16.92
N ILE A 197 -14.09 17.67 16.65
CA ILE A 197 -14.08 18.26 15.31
C ILE A 197 -12.72 18.73 14.86
N TRP A 198 -11.80 19.06 15.79
CA TRP A 198 -10.49 19.57 15.46
C TRP A 198 -9.49 19.25 16.56
N ASP A 199 -8.32 18.74 16.19
CA ASP A 199 -7.19 18.51 17.08
C ASP A 199 -6.05 19.46 16.72
N LEU A 200 -5.51 20.17 17.72
CA LEU A 200 -4.38 21.10 17.64
C LEU A 200 -3.18 20.44 18.31
N VAL A 201 -2.24 19.93 17.53
CA VAL A 201 -1.03 19.27 18.04
C VAL A 201 0.13 20.26 18.14
N PHE A 202 0.74 20.32 19.31
CA PHE A 202 1.90 21.15 19.63
C PHE A 202 3.15 20.28 19.53
N GLU A 203 3.72 20.20 18.34
CA GLU A 203 4.84 19.32 18.00
C GLU A 203 6.13 19.83 18.65
N ASN A 204 6.42 19.33 19.84
CA ASN A 204 7.57 19.74 20.65
C ASN A 204 8.69 18.72 20.66
N TYR A 205 8.38 17.43 20.43
CA TYR A 205 9.27 16.32 20.75
C TYR A 205 9.52 15.43 19.57
N GLU A 206 10.73 14.87 19.52
CA GLU A 206 11.04 13.68 18.76
C GLU A 206 10.74 12.46 19.63
N VAL A 207 10.02 11.47 19.09
CA VAL A 207 9.65 10.24 19.78
C VAL A 207 10.13 9.01 19.02
N ASP A 208 10.48 7.95 19.76
CA ASP A 208 10.81 6.65 19.21
C ASP A 208 10.24 5.50 20.09
N ASN A 209 10.51 4.26 19.70
CA ASN A 209 10.08 3.07 20.44
C ASN A 209 8.59 3.08 20.83
N VAL A 210 7.74 3.62 19.97
CA VAL A 210 6.29 3.73 20.21
C VAL A 210 5.66 2.34 20.16
N LYS A 211 5.24 1.83 21.33
CA LYS A 211 4.51 0.55 21.47
C LYS A 211 3.02 0.77 21.66
N SER A 212 2.65 1.86 22.32
CA SER A 212 1.28 2.34 22.50
C SER A 212 1.27 3.84 22.70
N LYS A 213 0.08 4.45 22.78
CA LYS A 213 -0.05 5.91 23.08
C LYS A 213 0.62 6.32 24.40
N THR A 214 0.73 5.41 25.36
CA THR A 214 1.29 5.66 26.71
C THR A 214 2.65 4.98 26.96
N ASP A 215 3.09 4.09 26.04
CA ASP A 215 4.41 3.44 26.11
C ASP A 215 5.23 3.83 24.89
N LEU A 216 5.89 4.98 25.01
CA LEU A 216 6.78 5.56 24.02
C LEU A 216 7.99 6.19 24.71
N HIS A 217 9.05 6.42 23.95
CA HIS A 217 10.25 7.10 24.45
C HIS A 217 10.37 8.47 23.78
N ILE A 218 10.49 9.53 24.60
CA ILE A 218 10.79 10.88 24.13
C ILE A 218 12.30 10.99 24.02
N VAL A 219 12.80 11.13 22.78
CA VAL A 219 14.22 11.26 22.47
C VAL A 219 14.76 12.62 22.94
N GLY A 220 13.99 13.69 22.70
CA GLY A 220 14.32 15.06 23.06
C GLY A 220 13.35 16.08 22.50
N GLU A 221 13.64 17.36 22.70
CA GLU A 221 12.89 18.44 22.08
C GLU A 221 13.31 18.60 20.59
N LEU A 222 12.35 18.91 19.73
CA LEU A 222 12.61 19.31 18.35
C LEU A 222 13.36 20.65 18.31
N GLU A 223 14.18 20.85 17.27
CA GLU A 223 14.91 22.11 17.06
C GLU A 223 13.95 23.32 16.98
N ASN A 224 12.82 23.13 16.30
CA ASN A 224 11.75 24.11 16.20
C ASN A 224 10.48 23.59 16.87
N LYS A 225 9.73 24.50 17.47
CA LYS A 225 8.36 24.24 17.92
C LYS A 225 7.43 24.39 16.70
N ASN A 226 6.68 23.35 16.40
CA ASN A 226 5.83 23.29 15.23
C ASN A 226 4.36 23.15 15.62
N ILE A 227 3.47 23.52 14.70
CA ILE A 227 2.04 23.27 14.79
C ILE A 227 1.66 22.28 13.70
N ASP A 228 0.96 21.26 14.11
CA ASP A 228 0.19 20.34 13.28
C ASP A 228 -1.27 20.40 13.72
N THR A 229 -2.21 20.53 12.79
CA THR A 229 -3.63 20.45 13.16
C THR A 229 -4.39 19.56 12.22
N GLY A 230 -5.46 18.94 12.73
CA GLY A 230 -6.36 18.10 11.95
C GLY A 230 -7.82 18.29 12.30
N ALA A 231 -8.58 18.94 11.40
CA ALA A 231 -10.04 19.04 11.51
C ALA A 231 -10.72 18.06 10.57
N GLY A 232 -11.62 17.23 11.10
CA GLY A 232 -12.39 16.27 10.34
C GLY A 232 -13.44 16.96 9.46
N LEU A 233 -13.21 17.04 8.13
CA LEU A 233 -14.14 17.73 7.23
C LEU A 233 -15.54 17.11 7.27
N GLU A 234 -15.66 15.79 7.28
CA GLU A 234 -16.95 15.10 7.36
C GLU A 234 -17.66 15.37 8.69
N ARG A 235 -16.90 15.50 9.79
CA ARG A 235 -17.47 15.84 11.12
C ARG A 235 -17.99 17.26 11.14
N LEU A 236 -17.25 18.23 10.61
CA LEU A 236 -17.73 19.58 10.41
C LEU A 236 -18.96 19.62 9.50
N ALA A 237 -18.92 18.88 8.39
CA ALA A 237 -19.98 18.88 7.39
C ALA A 237 -21.31 18.38 7.94
N TYR A 238 -21.35 17.22 8.63
CA TYR A 238 -22.62 16.70 9.12
C TYR A 238 -23.23 17.59 10.21
N LEU A 239 -22.41 18.18 11.08
CA LEU A 239 -22.88 19.13 12.09
C LEU A 239 -23.45 20.39 11.44
N MET A 240 -22.74 20.98 10.48
CA MET A 240 -23.16 22.20 9.79
C MET A 240 -24.36 21.99 8.84
N GLN A 241 -24.54 20.77 8.34
CA GLN A 241 -25.68 20.37 7.52
C GLN A 241 -26.89 19.90 8.36
N GLY A 242 -26.76 19.87 9.70
CA GLY A 242 -27.81 19.43 10.60
C GLY A 242 -28.17 17.96 10.44
N LYS A 243 -27.16 17.11 10.15
CA LYS A 243 -27.32 15.66 9.97
C LYS A 243 -27.00 14.89 11.23
N GLN A 244 -27.32 13.59 11.25
CA GLN A 244 -27.14 12.77 12.44
C GLN A 244 -25.75 12.12 12.50
N ASN A 245 -25.13 11.90 11.33
CA ASN A 245 -23.83 11.23 11.20
C ASN A 245 -23.12 11.63 9.89
N ILE A 246 -21.87 11.24 9.76
CA ILE A 246 -21.04 11.56 8.58
C ILE A 246 -21.57 10.95 7.27
N TYR A 247 -22.33 9.86 7.34
CA TYR A 247 -22.85 9.16 6.15
C TYR A 247 -24.03 9.91 5.50
N GLU A 248 -24.62 10.86 6.19
CA GLU A 248 -25.75 11.67 5.71
C GLU A 248 -25.32 12.99 5.05
N THR A 249 -24.00 13.23 4.94
CA THR A 249 -23.47 14.41 4.27
C THR A 249 -23.70 14.38 2.76
N ASP A 250 -23.65 15.54 2.14
CA ASP A 250 -23.87 15.72 0.69
C ASP A 250 -22.88 14.96 -0.21
N GLU A 251 -21.70 14.60 0.30
CA GLU A 251 -20.71 13.78 -0.44
C GLU A 251 -20.94 12.26 -0.27
N VAL A 252 -21.66 11.82 0.75
CA VAL A 252 -21.82 10.39 1.09
C VAL A 252 -23.24 9.89 0.87
N PHE A 253 -24.26 10.66 1.27
CA PHE A 253 -25.65 10.25 1.22
C PHE A 253 -26.18 9.87 -0.17
N PRO A 254 -25.75 10.49 -1.27
CA PRO A 254 -26.19 10.06 -2.62
C PRO A 254 -25.96 8.58 -2.92
N VAL A 255 -24.92 7.96 -2.33
CA VAL A 255 -24.67 6.51 -2.47
C VAL A 255 -25.70 5.71 -1.67
N ILE A 256 -26.11 6.17 -0.49
CA ILE A 256 -27.23 5.56 0.27
C ILE A 256 -28.51 5.63 -0.55
N GLU A 257 -28.83 6.77 -1.15
CA GLU A 257 -30.01 6.92 -2.03
C GLU A 257 -29.99 5.94 -3.21
N ALA A 258 -28.83 5.75 -3.82
CA ALA A 258 -28.65 4.79 -4.91
C ALA A 258 -28.83 3.34 -4.41
N ALA A 259 -28.29 3.02 -3.23
CA ALA A 259 -28.44 1.70 -2.60
C ALA A 259 -29.90 1.41 -2.21
N GLN A 260 -30.65 2.40 -1.72
CA GLN A 260 -32.09 2.30 -1.47
C GLN A 260 -32.86 1.94 -2.76
N LYS A 261 -32.58 2.63 -3.85
CA LYS A 261 -33.20 2.37 -5.17
C LYS A 261 -32.93 0.96 -5.68
N LEU A 262 -31.71 0.47 -5.47
CA LEU A 262 -31.33 -0.89 -5.90
C LEU A 262 -31.98 -1.97 -5.01
N SER A 263 -32.07 -1.75 -3.71
CA SER A 263 -32.57 -2.73 -2.74
C SER A 263 -34.09 -2.68 -2.53
N GLY A 264 -34.74 -1.57 -2.86
CA GLY A 264 -36.16 -1.32 -2.53
C GLY A 264 -36.39 -1.13 -1.02
N ARG A 265 -35.34 -0.94 -0.21
CA ARG A 265 -35.41 -0.69 1.24
C ARG A 265 -35.16 0.78 1.53
N THR A 266 -35.66 1.26 2.67
CA THR A 266 -35.52 2.65 3.11
C THR A 266 -34.50 2.73 4.25
N TYR A 267 -33.58 3.68 4.16
CA TYR A 267 -32.66 4.07 5.24
C TYR A 267 -33.45 4.80 6.33
N GLY A 268 -33.23 4.43 7.59
CA GLY A 268 -33.93 4.98 8.75
C GLY A 268 -35.05 4.08 9.27
N ASP A 269 -35.43 2.99 8.58
CA ASP A 269 -36.50 2.09 9.02
C ASP A 269 -35.99 1.00 10.00
N ASP A 270 -34.73 0.56 9.84
CA ASP A 270 -34.13 -0.54 10.62
C ASP A 270 -32.63 -0.29 10.81
N GLU A 271 -32.20 -0.14 12.07
CA GLU A 271 -30.79 0.17 12.39
C GLU A 271 -29.81 -0.89 11.88
N ALA A 272 -30.17 -2.17 11.89
CA ALA A 272 -29.30 -3.20 11.36
C ALA A 272 -29.12 -3.07 9.84
N MET A 273 -30.16 -2.66 9.12
CA MET A 273 -30.08 -2.37 7.69
C MET A 273 -29.36 -1.04 7.42
N ASP A 274 -29.56 -0.05 8.28
CA ASP A 274 -28.87 1.25 8.19
C ASP A 274 -27.36 1.10 8.29
N VAL A 275 -26.88 0.23 9.16
CA VAL A 275 -25.45 -0.13 9.21
C VAL A 275 -24.94 -0.63 7.84
N ARG A 276 -25.73 -1.46 7.11
CA ARG A 276 -25.36 -1.94 5.78
C ARG A 276 -25.31 -0.81 4.74
N PHE A 277 -26.27 0.10 4.78
CA PHE A 277 -26.28 1.28 3.92
C PHE A 277 -25.05 2.18 4.16
N ARG A 278 -24.69 2.40 5.43
CA ARG A 278 -23.52 3.19 5.83
C ARG A 278 -22.22 2.54 5.38
N ILE A 279 -22.10 1.21 5.54
CA ILE A 279 -20.95 0.43 5.04
C ILE A 279 -20.81 0.58 3.52
N VAL A 280 -21.91 0.43 2.78
CA VAL A 280 -21.92 0.59 1.32
C VAL A 280 -21.42 1.98 0.92
N ALA A 281 -21.95 3.02 1.53
CA ALA A 281 -21.60 4.40 1.19
C ALA A 281 -20.13 4.73 1.48
N ASP A 282 -19.66 4.36 2.67
CA ASP A 282 -18.24 4.55 3.06
C ASP A 282 -17.29 3.78 2.16
N HIS A 283 -17.57 2.50 1.94
CA HIS A 283 -16.65 1.63 1.22
C HIS A 283 -16.58 1.92 -0.28
N VAL A 284 -17.69 2.29 -0.91
CA VAL A 284 -17.68 2.73 -2.32
C VAL A 284 -16.87 4.01 -2.49
N ARG A 285 -17.07 5.01 -1.62
CA ARG A 285 -16.31 6.25 -1.60
C ARG A 285 -14.82 5.98 -1.37
N SER A 286 -14.51 5.17 -0.38
CA SER A 286 -13.13 4.81 -0.04
C SER A 286 -12.43 4.07 -1.18
N ALA A 287 -13.11 3.10 -1.80
CA ALA A 287 -12.57 2.36 -2.93
C ALA A 287 -12.33 3.26 -4.15
N LEU A 288 -13.26 4.18 -4.46
CA LEU A 288 -13.11 5.17 -5.51
C LEU A 288 -11.83 5.99 -5.34
N MET A 289 -11.64 6.55 -4.15
CA MET A 289 -10.51 7.43 -3.86
C MET A 289 -9.17 6.68 -3.85
N ILE A 290 -9.14 5.50 -3.24
CA ILE A 290 -7.94 4.63 -3.20
C ILE A 290 -7.54 4.18 -4.62
N MET A 291 -8.51 3.80 -5.46
CA MET A 291 -8.23 3.39 -6.84
C MET A 291 -7.81 4.56 -7.73
N SER A 292 -8.37 5.75 -7.50
CA SER A 292 -7.99 6.96 -8.22
C SER A 292 -6.52 7.34 -7.98
N ASP A 293 -6.01 7.06 -6.79
CA ASP A 293 -4.59 7.25 -6.44
C ASP A 293 -3.69 6.08 -6.92
N GLY A 294 -4.21 5.15 -7.72
CA GLY A 294 -3.43 4.13 -8.44
C GLY A 294 -3.39 2.74 -7.80
N VAL A 295 -4.03 2.53 -6.65
CA VAL A 295 -4.12 1.20 -6.04
C VAL A 295 -5.08 0.31 -6.84
N ARG A 296 -4.75 -0.96 -6.96
CA ARG A 296 -5.61 -1.99 -7.61
C ARG A 296 -5.84 -3.16 -6.66
N PRO A 297 -7.00 -3.86 -6.77
CA PRO A 297 -7.29 -5.01 -5.93
C PRO A 297 -6.20 -6.08 -6.06
N SER A 298 -5.72 -6.59 -4.94
CA SER A 298 -4.70 -7.65 -4.89
C SER A 298 -4.80 -8.47 -3.60
N ASN A 299 -3.95 -9.50 -3.45
CA ASN A 299 -3.95 -10.37 -2.28
C ASN A 299 -3.07 -9.85 -1.12
N ASN A 300 -2.34 -8.74 -1.31
CA ASN A 300 -1.40 -8.23 -0.33
C ASN A 300 -1.47 -6.70 -0.21
N GLY A 301 -1.06 -6.19 0.96
CA GLY A 301 -0.85 -4.78 1.20
C GLY A 301 -2.08 -3.91 0.91
N ARG A 302 -1.88 -2.78 0.25
CA ARG A 302 -2.93 -1.80 -0.07
C ARG A 302 -4.05 -2.40 -0.92
N GLY A 303 -3.69 -3.25 -1.90
CA GLY A 303 -4.65 -3.88 -2.78
C GLY A 303 -5.55 -4.91 -2.06
N TYR A 304 -5.06 -5.54 -0.99
CA TYR A 304 -5.86 -6.39 -0.13
C TYR A 304 -6.94 -5.59 0.63
N VAL A 305 -6.55 -4.45 1.20
CA VAL A 305 -7.49 -3.54 1.87
C VAL A 305 -8.58 -3.09 0.90
N LEU A 306 -8.19 -2.63 -0.28
CA LEU A 306 -9.14 -2.22 -1.33
C LEU A 306 -10.09 -3.35 -1.71
N ARG A 307 -9.56 -4.57 -1.93
CA ARG A 307 -10.36 -5.76 -2.24
C ARG A 307 -11.36 -6.06 -1.12
N ARG A 308 -10.95 -5.94 0.14
CA ARG A 308 -11.83 -6.10 1.30
C ARG A 308 -13.00 -5.10 1.26
N LEU A 309 -12.73 -3.82 0.99
CA LEU A 309 -13.78 -2.79 0.90
C LEU A 309 -14.79 -3.08 -0.21
N LEU A 310 -14.32 -3.42 -1.42
CA LEU A 310 -15.19 -3.77 -2.55
C LEU A 310 -16.07 -4.99 -2.24
N ARG A 311 -15.49 -6.03 -1.64
CA ARG A 311 -16.20 -7.26 -1.28
C ARG A 311 -17.21 -7.05 -0.16
N ARG A 312 -16.88 -6.27 0.85
CA ARG A 312 -17.81 -5.89 1.92
C ARG A 312 -19.01 -5.08 1.37
N THR A 313 -18.79 -4.21 0.39
CA THR A 313 -19.87 -3.50 -0.30
C THR A 313 -20.83 -4.48 -0.98
N VAL A 314 -20.30 -5.42 -1.76
CA VAL A 314 -21.12 -6.43 -2.48
C VAL A 314 -21.88 -7.31 -1.47
N LYS A 315 -21.22 -7.74 -0.38
CA LYS A 315 -21.88 -8.51 0.71
C LYS A 315 -23.01 -7.71 1.34
N ALA A 316 -22.76 -6.46 1.75
CA ALA A 316 -23.75 -5.61 2.39
C ALA A 316 -24.97 -5.36 1.48
N MET A 317 -24.75 -5.13 0.19
CA MET A 317 -25.85 -5.01 -0.78
C MET A 317 -26.64 -6.31 -0.95
N ARG A 318 -25.98 -7.47 -0.86
CA ARG A 318 -26.67 -8.78 -0.87
C ARG A 318 -27.55 -8.97 0.38
N GLU A 319 -27.07 -8.53 1.55
CA GLU A 319 -27.86 -8.53 2.80
C GLU A 319 -29.05 -7.58 2.73
N LEU A 320 -28.93 -6.48 1.99
CA LEU A 320 -30.04 -5.58 1.65
C LEU A 320 -31.02 -6.19 0.62
N GLY A 321 -30.71 -7.36 0.03
CA GLY A 321 -31.57 -8.10 -0.89
C GLY A 321 -31.20 -7.97 -2.37
N VAL A 322 -30.07 -7.35 -2.71
CA VAL A 322 -29.66 -7.16 -4.11
C VAL A 322 -28.75 -8.29 -4.54
N THR A 323 -29.15 -9.04 -5.56
CA THR A 323 -28.38 -10.16 -6.13
C THR A 323 -27.65 -9.82 -7.43
N GLY A 324 -28.04 -8.70 -8.07
CA GLY A 324 -27.42 -8.18 -9.30
C GLY A 324 -26.12 -7.42 -9.05
N PRO A 325 -25.45 -6.95 -10.14
CA PRO A 325 -24.30 -6.06 -10.05
C PRO A 325 -24.70 -4.69 -9.42
N VAL A 326 -23.89 -4.16 -8.53
CA VAL A 326 -24.15 -2.93 -7.77
C VAL A 326 -23.16 -1.82 -8.08
N MET A 327 -21.89 -2.14 -8.33
CA MET A 327 -20.85 -1.15 -8.60
C MET A 327 -21.14 -0.26 -9.82
N PRO A 328 -21.73 -0.75 -10.93
CA PRO A 328 -22.08 0.12 -12.06
C PRO A 328 -23.07 1.25 -11.75
N THR A 329 -23.79 1.14 -10.64
CA THR A 329 -24.69 2.20 -10.14
C THR A 329 -24.03 3.02 -9.02
N LEU A 330 -23.43 2.34 -8.03
CA LEU A 330 -22.92 2.99 -6.83
C LEU A 330 -21.66 3.83 -7.09
N LEU A 331 -20.73 3.30 -7.88
CA LEU A 331 -19.44 3.95 -8.11
C LEU A 331 -19.56 5.26 -8.91
N PRO A 332 -20.33 5.34 -10.02
CA PRO A 332 -20.58 6.61 -10.71
C PRO A 332 -21.31 7.63 -9.83
N THR A 333 -22.19 7.17 -8.95
CA THR A 333 -22.90 8.04 -8.00
C THR A 333 -21.91 8.66 -7.01
N SER A 334 -21.02 7.86 -6.43
CA SER A 334 -19.97 8.36 -5.54
C SER A 334 -19.02 9.32 -6.27
N LYS A 335 -18.63 9.00 -7.51
CA LYS A 335 -17.81 9.89 -8.35
C LYS A 335 -18.49 11.24 -8.55
N ALA A 336 -19.76 11.27 -8.88
CA ALA A 336 -20.49 12.52 -9.09
C ALA A 336 -20.60 13.36 -7.80
N ALA A 337 -20.72 12.71 -6.64
CA ALA A 337 -20.73 13.40 -5.35
C ALA A 337 -19.36 13.98 -4.96
N MET A 338 -18.26 13.28 -5.28
CA MET A 338 -16.90 13.67 -4.93
C MET A 338 -16.24 14.61 -5.95
N GLU A 339 -16.71 14.65 -7.20
CA GLU A 339 -16.13 15.42 -8.29
C GLU A 339 -15.97 16.93 -7.99
N PRO A 340 -16.92 17.61 -7.29
CA PRO A 340 -16.73 19.01 -6.93
C PRO A 340 -15.50 19.28 -6.07
N SER A 341 -15.10 18.32 -5.24
CA SER A 341 -13.91 18.41 -4.39
C SER A 341 -12.66 17.84 -5.08
N TYR A 342 -12.83 16.88 -6.00
CA TYR A 342 -11.76 16.13 -6.68
C TYR A 342 -12.02 15.99 -8.18
N PRO A 343 -11.88 17.07 -8.97
CA PRO A 343 -12.17 17.05 -10.41
C PRO A 343 -11.26 16.11 -11.21
N GLU A 344 -10.09 15.75 -10.67
CA GLU A 344 -9.16 14.76 -11.25
C GLU A 344 -9.75 13.34 -11.36
N LEU A 345 -10.83 13.03 -10.62
CA LEU A 345 -11.56 11.79 -10.76
C LEU A 345 -12.05 11.53 -12.20
N ASN A 346 -12.29 12.60 -12.97
CA ASN A 346 -12.67 12.48 -14.37
C ASN A 346 -11.60 11.77 -15.22
N ASN A 347 -10.34 11.96 -14.88
CA ASN A 347 -9.22 11.41 -15.65
C ASN A 347 -8.98 9.92 -15.34
N THR A 348 -9.34 9.46 -14.15
CA THR A 348 -9.03 8.10 -13.66
C THR A 348 -10.25 7.17 -13.66
N PHE A 349 -11.47 7.72 -13.78
CA PHE A 349 -12.70 6.98 -13.52
C PHE A 349 -12.93 5.78 -14.43
N HIS A 350 -12.51 5.86 -15.69
CA HIS A 350 -12.64 4.73 -16.61
C HIS A 350 -11.89 3.49 -16.07
N ASP A 351 -10.63 3.66 -15.73
CA ASP A 351 -9.78 2.57 -15.22
C ASP A 351 -10.20 2.09 -13.83
N VAL A 352 -10.71 3.02 -13.00
CA VAL A 352 -11.26 2.72 -11.68
C VAL A 352 -12.52 1.88 -11.79
N SER A 353 -13.43 2.23 -12.69
CA SER A 353 -14.67 1.50 -12.90
C SER A 353 -14.44 0.08 -13.44
N GLU A 354 -13.56 -0.07 -14.43
CA GLU A 354 -13.17 -1.37 -14.97
C GLU A 354 -12.63 -2.32 -13.86
N ALA A 355 -11.73 -1.79 -13.02
CA ALA A 355 -11.15 -2.57 -11.93
C ALA A 355 -12.19 -2.97 -10.86
N ALA A 356 -13.09 -2.06 -10.49
CA ALA A 356 -14.13 -2.31 -9.50
C ALA A 356 -15.17 -3.31 -10.02
N TYR A 357 -15.61 -3.16 -11.27
CA TYR A 357 -16.61 -4.07 -11.87
C TYR A 357 -16.04 -5.48 -12.05
N GLY A 358 -14.77 -5.59 -12.46
CA GLY A 358 -14.08 -6.88 -12.57
C GLY A 358 -13.95 -7.60 -11.23
N GLU A 359 -13.61 -6.88 -10.14
CA GLU A 359 -13.53 -7.46 -8.79
C GLU A 359 -14.92 -7.86 -8.27
N GLU A 360 -15.96 -7.06 -8.53
CA GLU A 360 -17.35 -7.42 -8.19
C GLU A 360 -17.78 -8.70 -8.89
N ASP A 361 -17.57 -8.81 -10.21
CA ASP A 361 -17.94 -9.98 -10.98
C ASP A 361 -17.22 -11.24 -10.50
N ALA A 362 -15.95 -11.14 -10.20
CA ALA A 362 -15.17 -12.24 -9.64
C ALA A 362 -15.69 -12.66 -8.26
N PHE A 363 -15.99 -11.69 -7.40
CA PHE A 363 -16.46 -11.96 -6.05
C PHE A 363 -17.91 -12.50 -6.01
N ARG A 364 -18.80 -12.03 -6.88
CA ARG A 364 -20.17 -12.55 -6.97
C ARG A 364 -20.17 -14.04 -7.29
N ARG A 365 -19.34 -14.48 -8.23
CA ARG A 365 -19.15 -15.93 -8.51
C ARG A 365 -18.63 -16.69 -7.27
N THR A 366 -17.71 -16.09 -6.54
CA THR A 366 -17.20 -16.66 -5.29
C THR A 366 -18.30 -16.74 -4.22
N LEU A 367 -19.12 -15.71 -4.07
CA LEU A 367 -20.23 -15.70 -3.11
C LEU A 367 -21.28 -16.78 -3.42
N GLU A 368 -21.63 -16.97 -4.68
CA GLU A 368 -22.59 -18.01 -5.09
C GLU A 368 -22.13 -19.41 -4.70
N SER A 369 -20.88 -19.74 -4.97
CA SER A 369 -20.30 -21.05 -4.63
C SER A 369 -19.92 -21.19 -3.17
N GLY A 370 -19.42 -20.13 -2.54
CA GLY A 370 -18.88 -20.16 -1.19
C GLY A 370 -19.94 -20.08 -0.09
N THR A 371 -21.07 -19.42 -0.34
CA THR A 371 -22.15 -19.32 0.66
C THR A 371 -22.72 -20.70 0.99
N GLU A 372 -22.97 -21.55 0.00
CA GLU A 372 -23.45 -22.91 0.21
C GLU A 372 -22.48 -23.73 1.07
N ILE A 373 -21.17 -23.59 0.82
CA ILE A 373 -20.13 -24.30 1.57
C ILE A 373 -20.03 -23.78 2.98
N PHE A 374 -20.14 -22.44 3.15
CA PHE A 374 -20.15 -21.82 4.47
C PHE A 374 -21.35 -22.29 5.29
N ASP A 375 -22.56 -22.32 4.70
CA ASP A 375 -23.77 -22.79 5.37
C ASP A 375 -23.66 -24.27 5.77
N LEU A 376 -23.04 -25.11 4.95
CA LEU A 376 -22.73 -26.49 5.31
C LEU A 376 -21.73 -26.58 6.48
N ALA A 377 -20.72 -25.71 6.52
CA ALA A 377 -19.77 -25.67 7.62
C ALA A 377 -20.44 -25.23 8.95
N VAL A 378 -21.34 -24.25 8.88
CA VAL A 378 -22.14 -23.81 10.04
C VAL A 378 -23.09 -24.92 10.50
N ALA A 379 -23.79 -25.58 9.59
CA ALA A 379 -24.67 -26.71 9.91
C ALA A 379 -23.89 -27.83 10.64
N LYS A 380 -22.72 -28.21 10.09
CA LYS A 380 -21.82 -29.19 10.68
C LYS A 380 -21.33 -28.78 12.09
N ALA A 381 -21.00 -27.52 12.30
CA ALA A 381 -20.61 -27.02 13.63
C ALA A 381 -21.79 -27.15 14.62
N LYS A 382 -23.00 -26.72 14.24
CA LYS A 382 -24.21 -26.83 15.06
C LYS A 382 -24.57 -28.29 15.39
N GLU A 383 -24.49 -29.19 14.40
CA GLU A 383 -24.76 -30.63 14.59
C GLU A 383 -23.75 -31.29 15.54
N SER A 384 -22.48 -30.87 15.51
CA SER A 384 -21.46 -31.36 16.43
C SER A 384 -21.50 -30.73 17.82
N GLY A 385 -22.42 -29.80 18.08
CA GLY A 385 -22.53 -29.04 19.31
C GLY A 385 -21.43 -28.01 19.50
N SER A 386 -20.72 -27.66 18.44
CA SER A 386 -19.72 -26.58 18.43
C SER A 386 -20.40 -25.23 18.22
N ASP A 387 -19.93 -24.20 18.93
CA ASP A 387 -20.32 -22.81 18.72
C ASP A 387 -19.46 -22.09 17.66
N ALA A 388 -18.54 -22.85 17.02
CA ALA A 388 -17.59 -22.30 16.05
C ALA A 388 -17.46 -23.17 14.79
N VAL A 389 -17.35 -22.53 13.63
CA VAL A 389 -16.87 -23.10 12.37
C VAL A 389 -15.41 -23.48 12.54
N SER A 390 -15.03 -24.67 12.07
CA SER A 390 -13.64 -25.15 12.19
C SER A 390 -12.64 -24.29 11.39
N GLY A 391 -11.41 -24.19 11.91
CA GLY A 391 -10.34 -23.48 11.19
C GLY A 391 -9.99 -24.12 9.85
N GLU A 392 -10.18 -25.43 9.70
CA GLU A 392 -10.02 -26.16 8.45
C GLU A 392 -11.07 -25.77 7.40
N ASP A 393 -12.34 -25.65 7.80
CA ASP A 393 -13.42 -25.22 6.91
C ASP A 393 -13.23 -23.74 6.51
N ALA A 394 -12.84 -22.89 7.47
CA ALA A 394 -12.51 -21.48 7.20
C ALA A 394 -11.28 -21.36 6.27
N PHE A 395 -10.24 -22.18 6.47
CA PHE A 395 -9.07 -22.22 5.59
C PHE A 395 -9.45 -22.67 4.18
N LYS A 396 -10.30 -23.67 4.05
CA LYS A 396 -10.78 -24.17 2.75
C LYS A 396 -11.61 -23.10 2.02
N LEU A 397 -12.45 -22.36 2.74
CA LEU A 397 -13.19 -21.23 2.18
C LEU A 397 -12.23 -20.17 1.64
N HIS A 398 -11.18 -19.84 2.38
CA HIS A 398 -10.18 -18.85 1.98
C HIS A 398 -9.33 -19.33 0.80
N ASP A 399 -8.70 -20.50 0.93
CA ASP A 399 -7.68 -21.00 0.00
C ASP A 399 -8.27 -21.51 -1.32
N THR A 400 -9.37 -22.25 -1.25
CA THR A 400 -9.98 -22.92 -2.40
C THR A 400 -11.04 -22.06 -3.08
N TYR A 401 -11.83 -21.34 -2.31
CA TYR A 401 -12.98 -20.57 -2.82
C TYR A 401 -12.75 -19.05 -2.82
N GLY A 402 -11.61 -18.58 -2.33
CA GLY A 402 -11.26 -17.15 -2.36
C GLY A 402 -12.08 -16.27 -1.40
N PHE A 403 -12.68 -16.88 -0.37
CA PHE A 403 -13.39 -16.14 0.68
C PHE A 403 -12.39 -15.50 1.64
N PRO A 404 -12.32 -14.17 1.75
CA PRO A 404 -11.52 -13.54 2.78
C PRO A 404 -11.99 -13.99 4.17
N ILE A 405 -11.04 -14.21 5.07
CA ILE A 405 -11.37 -14.65 6.45
C ILE A 405 -12.31 -13.67 7.15
N GLU A 406 -12.16 -12.37 6.91
CA GLU A 406 -12.98 -11.33 7.50
C GLU A 406 -14.46 -11.46 7.10
N ILE A 407 -14.73 -11.84 5.84
CA ILE A 407 -16.10 -12.10 5.38
C ILE A 407 -16.65 -13.38 6.02
N THR A 408 -15.81 -14.41 6.17
CA THR A 408 -16.19 -15.64 6.89
C THR A 408 -16.54 -15.33 8.34
N LEU A 409 -15.78 -14.48 9.02
CA LEU A 409 -16.02 -14.04 10.40
C LEU A 409 -17.33 -13.25 10.52
N GLU A 410 -17.57 -12.30 9.61
CA GLU A 410 -18.81 -11.52 9.58
C GLU A 410 -20.05 -12.40 9.33
N MET A 411 -19.98 -13.33 8.36
CA MET A 411 -21.08 -14.25 8.07
C MET A 411 -21.33 -15.21 9.25
N ALA A 412 -20.29 -15.62 9.96
CA ALA A 412 -20.41 -16.45 11.15
C ALA A 412 -21.11 -15.71 12.29
N ALA A 413 -20.70 -14.46 12.52
CA ALA A 413 -21.33 -13.59 13.53
C ALA A 413 -22.82 -13.35 13.20
N ASP A 414 -23.17 -13.11 11.94
CA ASP A 414 -24.55 -12.93 11.47
C ASP A 414 -25.42 -14.18 11.75
N GLN A 415 -24.83 -15.38 11.75
CA GLN A 415 -25.51 -16.64 12.06
C GLN A 415 -25.36 -17.08 13.54
N GLY A 416 -24.78 -16.24 14.38
CA GLY A 416 -24.59 -16.48 15.81
C GLY A 416 -23.56 -17.58 16.14
N VAL A 417 -22.60 -17.82 15.25
CA VAL A 417 -21.50 -18.75 15.45
C VAL A 417 -20.15 -18.03 15.38
N LYS A 418 -19.13 -18.62 15.98
CA LYS A 418 -17.75 -18.15 15.92
C LYS A 418 -16.97 -18.85 14.78
N VAL A 419 -15.73 -18.50 14.62
CA VAL A 419 -14.76 -19.19 13.75
C VAL A 419 -13.50 -19.50 14.58
N ASP A 420 -12.93 -20.68 14.41
CA ASP A 420 -11.63 -21.02 15.00
C ASP A 420 -10.48 -20.33 14.23
N GLU A 421 -10.29 -19.05 14.55
CA GLU A 421 -9.23 -18.24 13.94
C GLU A 421 -7.83 -18.73 14.28
N ALA A 422 -7.64 -19.34 15.46
CA ALA A 422 -6.33 -19.81 15.88
C ALA A 422 -5.86 -20.91 14.92
N LYS A 423 -6.72 -21.89 14.66
CA LYS A 423 -6.43 -22.98 13.72
C LYS A 423 -6.35 -22.48 12.26
N PHE A 424 -7.18 -21.53 11.87
CA PHE A 424 -7.06 -20.88 10.55
C PHE A 424 -5.68 -20.24 10.36
N ARG A 425 -5.20 -19.46 11.34
CA ARG A 425 -3.88 -18.81 11.29
C ARG A 425 -2.73 -19.80 11.26
N GLU A 426 -2.86 -20.89 12.00
CA GLU A 426 -1.88 -22.01 11.95
C GLU A 426 -1.78 -22.57 10.53
N LEU A 427 -2.91 -22.92 9.91
CA LEU A 427 -2.95 -23.48 8.55
C LEU A 427 -2.42 -22.49 7.49
N MET A 428 -2.72 -21.20 7.62
CA MET A 428 -2.16 -20.15 6.77
C MET A 428 -0.64 -20.02 6.93
N ALA A 429 -0.13 -20.14 8.16
CA ALA A 429 1.31 -20.13 8.43
C ALA A 429 1.99 -21.36 7.84
N GLU A 430 1.38 -22.55 7.96
CA GLU A 430 1.86 -23.77 7.33
C GLU A 430 1.89 -23.69 5.80
N GLN A 431 0.84 -23.13 5.18
CA GLN A 431 0.80 -22.90 3.74
C GLN A 431 1.92 -21.97 3.30
N LYS A 432 2.09 -20.82 4.00
CA LYS A 432 3.16 -19.85 3.74
C LYS A 432 4.54 -20.48 3.93
N SER A 433 4.70 -21.35 4.93
CA SER A 433 5.93 -22.11 5.17
C SER A 433 6.18 -23.13 4.06
N ARG A 434 5.14 -23.88 3.63
CA ARG A 434 5.24 -24.80 2.50
C ARG A 434 5.60 -24.09 1.20
N ALA A 435 4.93 -22.99 0.89
CA ALA A 435 5.24 -22.16 -0.28
C ALA A 435 6.66 -21.59 -0.23
N ARG A 436 7.14 -21.17 0.97
CA ARG A 436 8.54 -20.77 1.18
C ARG A 436 9.49 -21.97 1.05
N ALA A 437 9.14 -23.13 1.61
CA ALA A 437 9.95 -24.33 1.51
C ALA A 437 10.03 -24.86 0.08
N ASP A 438 8.94 -24.77 -0.70
CA ASP A 438 8.94 -25.12 -2.12
C ASP A 438 9.70 -24.11 -2.98
N ALA A 439 9.62 -22.81 -2.64
CA ALA A 439 10.46 -21.78 -3.24
C ALA A 439 11.94 -21.93 -2.84
N LEU A 440 12.22 -22.40 -1.60
CA LEU A 440 13.57 -22.70 -1.10
C LEU A 440 14.08 -24.06 -1.62
N LYS A 441 13.22 -25.07 -1.83
CA LYS A 441 13.59 -26.34 -2.49
C LYS A 441 13.92 -26.15 -3.97
N LYS A 442 13.32 -25.14 -4.61
CA LYS A 442 13.71 -24.67 -5.95
C LYS A 442 14.97 -23.78 -5.92
N ARG A 443 15.32 -23.20 -4.78
CA ARG A 443 16.59 -22.57 -4.48
C ARG A 443 17.31 -23.53 -3.53
N HIS A 444 18.29 -24.26 -4.03
CA HIS A 444 19.06 -25.24 -3.27
C HIS A 444 19.25 -24.91 -1.80
N ASN A 445 19.16 -25.94 -0.94
CA ASN A 445 19.37 -25.92 0.50
C ASN A 445 20.87 -25.65 0.82
N VAL A 446 21.32 -24.41 0.59
CA VAL A 446 22.71 -24.03 0.88
C VAL A 446 22.71 -23.06 2.06
N ASP A 447 23.57 -23.36 3.03
CA ASP A 447 23.85 -22.47 4.15
C ASP A 447 24.54 -21.20 3.61
N LEU A 448 23.80 -20.10 3.55
CA LEU A 448 24.29 -18.81 3.02
C LEU A 448 25.49 -18.29 3.80
N SER A 449 25.73 -18.73 5.02
CA SER A 449 26.88 -18.32 5.83
C SER A 449 28.22 -18.69 5.18
N VAL A 450 28.27 -19.81 4.46
CA VAL A 450 29.47 -20.26 3.74
C VAL A 450 29.87 -19.28 2.66
N TYR A 451 28.90 -18.70 1.96
CA TYR A 451 29.16 -17.70 0.92
C TYR A 451 29.53 -16.34 1.50
N ASP A 452 28.89 -15.92 2.61
CA ASP A 452 29.25 -14.70 3.31
C ASP A 452 30.69 -14.75 3.85
N ASP A 453 31.10 -15.89 4.41
CA ASP A 453 32.47 -16.09 4.89
C ASP A 453 33.47 -16.12 3.74
N PHE A 454 33.11 -16.78 2.63
CA PHE A 454 33.96 -16.76 1.43
C PHE A 454 34.08 -15.35 0.83
N LYS A 455 32.98 -14.59 0.74
CA LYS A 455 32.99 -13.21 0.22
C LYS A 455 33.94 -12.30 1.00
N LYS A 456 34.06 -12.46 2.31
CA LYS A 456 35.01 -11.70 3.16
C LYS A 456 36.48 -11.94 2.78
N THR A 457 36.78 -13.06 2.12
CA THR A 457 38.15 -13.38 1.67
C THR A 457 38.50 -12.76 0.33
N LEU A 458 37.50 -12.25 -0.42
CA LEU A 458 37.74 -11.64 -1.74
C LEU A 458 38.42 -10.28 -1.61
N VAL A 459 39.53 -10.13 -2.32
CA VAL A 459 40.29 -8.88 -2.35
C VAL A 459 39.67 -7.85 -3.33
N GLN A 460 38.96 -8.33 -4.36
CA GLN A 460 38.31 -7.52 -5.39
C GLN A 460 36.91 -8.12 -5.71
N PRO A 461 35.97 -7.33 -6.18
CA PRO A 461 34.68 -7.83 -6.68
C PRO A 461 34.91 -8.73 -7.92
N ILE A 462 33.97 -9.67 -8.11
CA ILE A 462 33.95 -10.51 -9.33
C ILE A 462 33.55 -9.62 -10.52
N ASP A 463 34.38 -9.68 -11.56
CA ASP A 463 34.17 -8.92 -12.79
C ASP A 463 33.19 -9.67 -13.72
N PHE A 464 32.02 -9.08 -13.99
CA PHE A 464 31.05 -9.66 -14.91
C PHE A 464 31.21 -9.14 -16.32
N LEU A 465 31.64 -10.00 -17.23
CA LEU A 465 31.94 -9.67 -18.63
C LEU A 465 30.80 -10.00 -19.59
N GLY A 466 29.77 -10.69 -19.15
CA GLY A 466 28.76 -11.32 -20.00
C GLY A 466 27.82 -10.38 -20.78
N TYR A 467 28.01 -9.05 -20.67
CA TYR A 467 27.36 -8.10 -21.57
C TYR A 467 28.11 -7.90 -22.88
N THR A 468 29.41 -8.12 -22.88
CA THR A 468 30.31 -7.87 -24.04
C THR A 468 31.01 -9.13 -24.53
N ASP A 469 31.32 -10.05 -23.61
CA ASP A 469 32.17 -11.21 -23.88
C ASP A 469 31.39 -12.51 -23.71
N MET A 470 31.65 -13.45 -24.64
CA MET A 470 31.03 -14.79 -24.63
C MET A 470 31.96 -15.86 -24.07
N SER A 471 33.24 -15.52 -23.88
CA SER A 471 34.25 -16.33 -23.21
C SER A 471 35.18 -15.46 -22.43
N ALA A 472 35.82 -16.00 -21.41
CA ALA A 472 36.81 -15.29 -20.62
C ALA A 472 37.88 -16.23 -20.08
N ARG A 473 39.14 -15.73 -20.08
CA ARG A 473 40.19 -16.34 -19.29
C ARG A 473 40.03 -15.82 -17.85
N ALA A 474 39.94 -16.75 -16.91
CA ALA A 474 39.61 -16.45 -15.52
C ALA A 474 40.47 -17.29 -14.58
N LYS A 475 40.50 -16.90 -13.31
CA LYS A 475 41.16 -17.62 -12.23
C LYS A 475 40.15 -18.17 -11.25
N VAL A 476 40.34 -19.42 -10.84
CA VAL A 476 39.49 -20.05 -9.80
C VAL A 476 39.82 -19.46 -8.44
N LEU A 477 38.87 -18.72 -7.85
CA LEU A 477 38.98 -18.13 -6.51
C LEU A 477 38.55 -19.09 -5.41
N GLY A 478 37.56 -19.94 -5.72
CA GLY A 478 37.03 -20.88 -4.75
C GLY A 478 36.32 -22.06 -5.36
N ILE A 479 36.34 -23.17 -4.65
CA ILE A 479 35.64 -24.41 -5.00
C ILE A 479 34.84 -24.81 -3.75
N MET A 480 33.52 -24.97 -3.93
CA MET A 480 32.65 -25.49 -2.86
C MET A 480 32.17 -26.88 -3.22
N GLN A 481 32.18 -27.79 -2.28
CA GLN A 481 31.68 -29.14 -2.45
C GLN A 481 30.59 -29.42 -1.40
N GLU A 482 29.49 -30.02 -1.81
CA GLU A 482 28.38 -30.33 -0.93
C GLU A 482 28.84 -31.18 0.28
N GLY A 483 28.43 -30.76 1.45
CA GLY A 483 28.79 -31.42 2.73
C GLY A 483 30.23 -31.20 3.22
N LYS A 484 31.10 -30.54 2.44
CA LYS A 484 32.50 -30.26 2.80
C LYS A 484 32.83 -28.76 2.89
N GLY A 485 31.97 -27.89 2.35
CA GLY A 485 32.21 -26.43 2.25
C GLY A 485 33.32 -26.11 1.27
N SER A 486 34.12 -25.05 1.55
CA SER A 486 35.25 -24.67 0.71
C SER A 486 36.39 -25.65 0.74
N VAL A 487 36.84 -26.09 -0.42
CA VAL A 487 37.93 -27.08 -0.57
C VAL A 487 39.02 -26.54 -1.51
N PRO A 488 40.31 -26.92 -1.27
CA PRO A 488 41.40 -26.41 -2.09
C PRO A 488 41.53 -27.11 -3.47
N ALA A 489 41.00 -28.33 -3.59
CA ALA A 489 41.02 -29.08 -4.85
C ALA A 489 39.94 -30.16 -4.86
N VAL A 490 39.47 -30.52 -6.07
CA VAL A 490 38.53 -31.64 -6.28
C VAL A 490 38.94 -32.40 -7.53
N THR A 491 38.86 -33.74 -7.45
CA THR A 491 39.08 -34.64 -8.60
C THR A 491 37.75 -35.20 -9.09
N GLY A 492 37.55 -35.21 -10.39
CA GLY A 492 36.34 -35.70 -11.05
C GLY A 492 36.21 -37.22 -11.10
N PRO A 493 35.01 -37.73 -11.32
CA PRO A 493 33.74 -36.96 -11.48
C PRO A 493 33.17 -36.48 -10.15
N ALA A 494 32.73 -35.21 -10.12
CA ALA A 494 32.17 -34.60 -8.93
C ALA A 494 31.29 -33.40 -9.25
N ASN A 495 30.24 -33.17 -8.45
CA ASN A 495 29.49 -31.92 -8.48
C ASN A 495 30.18 -30.88 -7.59
N VAL A 496 30.41 -29.70 -8.11
CA VAL A 496 31.10 -28.62 -7.43
C VAL A 496 30.48 -27.26 -7.78
N GLU A 497 30.64 -26.32 -6.88
CA GLU A 497 30.41 -24.92 -7.16
C GLU A 497 31.73 -24.18 -7.31
N VAL A 498 31.87 -23.42 -8.38
CA VAL A 498 33.12 -22.74 -8.72
C VAL A 498 32.91 -21.24 -8.71
N ILE A 499 33.79 -20.51 -8.08
CA ILE A 499 33.83 -19.05 -8.04
C ILE A 499 35.07 -18.59 -8.81
N LEU A 500 34.83 -17.70 -9.79
CA LEU A 500 35.88 -17.14 -10.66
C LEU A 500 36.13 -15.66 -10.32
N ASP A 501 37.32 -15.15 -10.63
CA ASP A 501 37.63 -13.71 -10.49
C ASP A 501 36.87 -12.86 -11.50
N ARG A 502 36.59 -13.43 -12.69
CA ARG A 502 35.77 -12.83 -13.74
C ARG A 502 34.98 -13.91 -14.48
N THR A 503 33.86 -13.54 -15.06
CA THR A 503 33.01 -14.52 -15.74
C THR A 503 32.16 -13.91 -16.85
N PRO A 504 31.97 -14.62 -18.00
CA PRO A 504 31.01 -14.26 -19.01
C PRO A 504 29.62 -14.83 -18.74
N PHE A 505 29.47 -15.73 -17.75
CA PHE A 505 28.23 -16.42 -17.44
C PHE A 505 27.25 -15.51 -16.71
N TYR A 506 26.05 -15.35 -17.29
CA TYR A 506 24.94 -14.63 -16.67
C TYR A 506 24.30 -15.50 -15.58
N ALA A 507 24.28 -14.97 -14.36
CA ALA A 507 23.56 -15.61 -13.26
C ALA A 507 22.06 -15.29 -13.37
N GLN A 508 21.20 -16.26 -13.06
CA GLN A 508 19.74 -16.13 -13.11
C GLN A 508 19.26 -14.90 -12.34
N ALA A 509 18.66 -13.97 -13.05
CA ALA A 509 18.12 -12.73 -12.50
C ALA A 509 17.11 -12.08 -13.45
N GLY A 510 16.17 -11.28 -12.91
CA GLY A 510 15.25 -10.47 -13.70
C GLY A 510 14.34 -11.25 -14.65
N GLY A 511 14.02 -12.52 -14.33
CA GLY A 511 13.26 -13.42 -15.20
C GLY A 511 14.11 -14.20 -16.20
N GLN A 512 15.32 -13.74 -16.53
CA GLN A 512 16.22 -14.44 -17.43
C GLN A 512 16.87 -15.65 -16.74
N LEU A 513 16.78 -16.84 -17.35
CA LEU A 513 17.46 -18.04 -16.89
C LEU A 513 18.98 -17.89 -17.01
N ALA A 514 19.70 -18.64 -16.18
CA ALA A 514 21.15 -18.69 -16.19
C ALA A 514 21.73 -19.27 -17.49
N ASP A 515 22.95 -18.86 -17.80
CA ASP A 515 23.73 -19.51 -18.82
C ASP A 515 24.17 -20.90 -18.43
N GLN A 516 24.46 -21.69 -19.45
CA GLN A 516 25.15 -22.95 -19.39
C GLN A 516 26.39 -22.89 -20.30
N GLY A 517 27.30 -23.86 -20.14
CA GLY A 517 28.50 -23.92 -20.96
C GLY A 517 29.57 -24.78 -20.31
N GLU A 518 30.83 -24.43 -20.51
CA GLU A 518 31.98 -25.19 -20.02
C GLU A 518 33.07 -24.33 -19.40
N ILE A 519 33.78 -24.89 -18.43
CA ILE A 519 35.01 -24.30 -17.87
C ILE A 519 36.14 -25.31 -18.06
N LEU A 520 37.21 -24.91 -18.74
CA LEU A 520 38.34 -25.76 -19.08
C LEU A 520 39.59 -25.21 -18.39
N SER A 521 40.25 -26.00 -17.55
CA SER A 521 41.51 -25.61 -16.95
C SER A 521 42.70 -25.93 -17.83
N ASP A 522 43.78 -25.15 -17.72
CA ASP A 522 45.01 -25.42 -18.44
C ASP A 522 45.64 -26.77 -18.07
N ASP A 523 45.35 -27.27 -16.88
CA ASP A 523 45.82 -28.55 -16.35
C ASP A 523 44.93 -29.76 -16.70
N GLY A 524 43.92 -29.57 -17.56
CA GLY A 524 43.09 -30.61 -18.15
C GLY A 524 41.84 -30.96 -17.33
N ALA A 525 41.42 -30.13 -16.38
CA ALA A 525 40.11 -30.33 -15.75
C ALA A 525 39.01 -29.78 -16.70
N VAL A 526 37.94 -30.58 -16.86
CA VAL A 526 36.76 -30.26 -17.69
C VAL A 526 35.53 -30.17 -16.82
N LEU A 527 34.87 -29.02 -16.82
CA LEU A 527 33.64 -28.79 -16.07
C LEU A 527 32.50 -28.38 -17.03
N GLU A 528 31.37 -29.05 -16.89
CA GLU A 528 30.13 -28.62 -17.49
C GLU A 528 29.40 -27.69 -16.51
N VAL A 529 29.03 -26.48 -16.95
CA VAL A 529 28.27 -25.51 -16.14
C VAL A 529 26.78 -25.75 -16.38
N ASP A 530 26.08 -26.25 -15.39
CA ASP A 530 24.65 -26.55 -15.46
C ASP A 530 23.78 -25.35 -15.07
N ASP A 531 24.26 -24.50 -14.15
CA ASP A 531 23.53 -23.32 -13.66
C ASP A 531 24.49 -22.27 -13.09
N VAL A 532 24.03 -21.01 -13.03
CA VAL A 532 24.80 -19.91 -12.44
C VAL A 532 23.88 -19.06 -11.57
N GLN A 533 24.28 -18.86 -10.32
CA GLN A 533 23.48 -18.18 -9.32
C GLN A 533 24.23 -17.03 -8.63
N LYS A 534 23.47 -16.10 -8.04
CA LYS A 534 23.95 -15.07 -7.11
C LYS A 534 23.35 -15.34 -5.74
N PRO A 535 23.90 -16.26 -4.92
CA PRO A 535 23.35 -16.59 -3.61
C PRO A 535 23.33 -15.40 -2.66
N ILE A 536 24.34 -14.53 -2.76
CA ILE A 536 24.42 -13.23 -2.04
C ILE A 536 24.84 -12.14 -3.02
N LYS A 537 24.63 -10.88 -2.66
CA LYS A 537 24.98 -9.71 -3.49
C LYS A 537 26.48 -9.77 -3.87
N ASP A 538 26.78 -9.51 -5.16
CA ASP A 538 28.12 -9.41 -5.74
C ASP A 538 28.95 -10.72 -5.71
N LEU A 539 28.34 -11.87 -5.47
CA LEU A 539 28.98 -13.18 -5.56
C LEU A 539 28.31 -14.04 -6.64
N ILE A 540 29.05 -14.38 -7.68
CA ILE A 540 28.60 -15.25 -8.79
C ILE A 540 29.17 -16.65 -8.56
N VAL A 541 28.29 -17.65 -8.55
CA VAL A 541 28.64 -19.05 -8.29
C VAL A 541 28.18 -19.91 -9.46
N HIS A 542 29.10 -20.68 -10.04
CA HIS A 542 28.86 -21.58 -11.16
C HIS A 542 28.63 -22.98 -10.60
N GLN A 543 27.45 -23.56 -10.81
CA GLN A 543 27.15 -24.95 -10.45
C GLN A 543 27.61 -25.87 -11.57
N CYS A 544 28.62 -26.68 -11.28
CA CYS A 544 29.34 -27.41 -12.30
C CYS A 544 29.37 -28.92 -11.98
N ARG A 545 29.42 -29.71 -13.04
CA ARG A 545 29.86 -31.09 -13.01
C ARG A 545 31.30 -31.18 -13.50
N LEU A 546 32.25 -31.45 -12.61
CA LEU A 546 33.61 -31.79 -12.99
C LEU A 546 33.62 -33.20 -13.60
N THR A 547 33.78 -33.30 -14.89
CA THR A 547 33.69 -34.57 -15.63
C THR A 547 35.06 -35.25 -15.75
N GLU A 548 36.14 -34.51 -15.91
CA GLU A 548 37.49 -35.00 -16.08
C GLU A 548 38.51 -34.16 -15.31
N GLY A 549 39.59 -34.76 -14.90
CA GLY A 549 40.75 -34.10 -14.30
C GLY A 549 40.59 -33.70 -12.84
N THR A 550 41.45 -32.79 -12.39
CA THR A 550 41.47 -32.24 -11.03
C THR A 550 41.46 -30.73 -11.10
N LEU A 551 40.49 -30.07 -10.50
CA LEU A 551 40.40 -28.63 -10.36
C LEU A 551 41.04 -28.22 -9.02
N VAL A 552 41.89 -27.19 -9.06
CA VAL A 552 42.52 -26.59 -7.87
C VAL A 552 42.22 -25.09 -7.78
N VAL A 553 42.12 -24.60 -6.54
CA VAL A 553 42.00 -23.14 -6.30
C VAL A 553 43.26 -22.47 -6.79
N GLY A 554 43.10 -21.37 -7.56
CA GLY A 554 44.19 -20.64 -8.20
C GLY A 554 44.49 -21.08 -9.63
N ALA A 555 43.83 -22.15 -10.14
CA ALA A 555 44.01 -22.58 -11.53
C ALA A 555 43.50 -21.50 -12.50
N GLU A 556 44.23 -21.38 -13.64
CA GLU A 556 43.78 -20.60 -14.81
C GLU A 556 42.82 -21.46 -15.63
N VAL A 557 41.70 -20.86 -16.03
CA VAL A 557 40.62 -21.53 -16.76
C VAL A 557 40.14 -20.68 -17.93
N ASN A 558 39.60 -21.34 -18.96
CA ASN A 558 38.80 -20.72 -19.99
C ASN A 558 37.31 -21.02 -19.71
N ALA A 559 36.54 -19.97 -19.49
CA ALA A 559 35.10 -20.03 -19.21
C ALA A 559 34.35 -19.67 -20.52
N ASN A 560 33.58 -20.62 -21.06
CA ASN A 560 32.89 -20.49 -22.34
C ASN A 560 31.42 -20.73 -22.17
N ILE A 561 30.56 -19.77 -22.56
CA ILE A 561 29.11 -19.95 -22.51
C ILE A 561 28.60 -20.71 -23.75
N ASP A 562 27.44 -21.38 -23.59
CA ASP A 562 26.67 -21.93 -24.70
C ASP A 562 26.03 -20.76 -25.49
N LEU A 563 26.55 -20.48 -26.67
CA LEU A 563 26.13 -19.35 -27.52
C LEU A 563 24.72 -19.52 -28.06
N ASP A 564 24.31 -20.74 -28.38
CA ASP A 564 22.97 -21.02 -28.93
C ASP A 564 21.92 -20.80 -27.86
N ARG A 565 22.19 -21.28 -26.65
CA ARG A 565 21.32 -21.08 -25.47
C ARG A 565 21.23 -19.59 -25.09
N ARG A 566 22.37 -18.89 -24.96
CA ARG A 566 22.40 -17.45 -24.65
C ARG A 566 21.62 -16.66 -25.70
N GLY A 567 21.84 -16.92 -26.98
CA GLY A 567 21.15 -16.25 -28.08
C GLY A 567 19.64 -16.50 -28.07
N ALA A 568 19.21 -17.72 -27.76
CA ALA A 568 17.78 -18.04 -27.61
C ALA A 568 17.14 -17.32 -26.42
N ILE A 569 17.79 -17.30 -25.26
CA ILE A 569 17.32 -16.57 -24.06
C ILE A 569 17.28 -15.07 -24.31
N ALA A 570 18.30 -14.49 -24.95
CA ALA A 570 18.34 -13.06 -25.29
C ALA A 570 17.17 -12.64 -26.20
N ARG A 571 16.79 -13.49 -27.17
CA ARG A 571 15.60 -13.25 -27.99
C ARG A 571 14.31 -13.29 -27.16
N SER A 572 14.18 -14.25 -26.24
CA SER A 572 13.03 -14.35 -25.33
C SER A 572 12.92 -13.11 -24.43
N HIS A 573 14.05 -12.64 -23.88
CA HIS A 573 14.10 -11.47 -23.02
C HIS A 573 13.70 -10.19 -23.77
N THR A 574 14.25 -9.97 -24.97
CA THR A 574 13.85 -8.84 -25.82
C THR A 574 12.35 -8.92 -26.15
N ALA A 575 11.86 -10.11 -26.56
CA ALA A 575 10.45 -10.32 -26.88
C ALA A 575 9.54 -10.06 -25.67
N THR A 576 9.97 -10.37 -24.43
CA THR A 576 9.24 -10.07 -23.20
C THR A 576 8.97 -8.58 -23.05
N HIS A 577 9.96 -7.72 -23.30
CA HIS A 577 9.76 -6.27 -23.28
C HIS A 577 8.82 -5.79 -24.40
N MET A 578 8.94 -6.36 -25.60
CA MET A 578 8.05 -6.04 -26.72
C MET A 578 6.60 -6.44 -26.44
N VAL A 579 6.38 -7.62 -25.84
CA VAL A 579 5.05 -8.10 -25.39
C VAL A 579 4.47 -7.16 -24.34
N HIS A 580 5.29 -6.73 -23.36
CA HIS A 580 4.86 -5.79 -22.33
C HIS A 580 4.41 -4.45 -22.93
N LYS A 581 5.17 -3.91 -23.86
CA LYS A 581 4.84 -2.67 -24.57
C LYS A 581 3.52 -2.82 -25.37
N ALA A 582 3.39 -3.89 -26.15
CA ALA A 582 2.19 -4.15 -26.96
C ALA A 582 0.94 -4.38 -26.09
N LEU A 583 1.07 -5.08 -24.95
CA LEU A 583 -0.02 -5.23 -23.97
C LEU A 583 -0.47 -3.88 -23.42
N ARG A 584 0.47 -2.99 -23.12
CA ARG A 584 0.13 -1.64 -22.62
C ARG A 584 -0.48 -0.74 -23.71
N GLU A 585 -0.11 -0.91 -24.98
CA GLU A 585 -0.74 -0.20 -26.10
C GLU A 585 -2.19 -0.67 -26.30
N GLU A 586 -2.44 -1.98 -26.23
CA GLU A 586 -3.75 -2.58 -26.48
C GLU A 586 -4.71 -2.49 -25.30
N LEU A 587 -4.21 -2.80 -24.09
CA LEU A 587 -5.03 -2.89 -22.87
C LEU A 587 -4.95 -1.63 -21.99
N GLY A 588 -3.94 -0.77 -22.20
CA GLY A 588 -3.70 0.42 -21.41
C GLY A 588 -2.51 0.32 -20.46
N PRO A 589 -2.05 1.46 -19.89
CA PRO A 589 -0.84 1.57 -19.09
C PRO A 589 -0.84 0.75 -17.80
N GLN A 590 -1.99 0.24 -17.39
CA GLN A 590 -2.19 -0.59 -16.21
C GLN A 590 -1.74 -2.04 -16.40
N ALA A 591 -1.59 -2.52 -17.64
CA ALA A 591 -1.07 -3.85 -17.93
C ALA A 591 0.42 -3.93 -17.57
N THR A 592 0.73 -3.92 -16.27
CA THR A 592 2.08 -3.89 -15.73
C THR A 592 2.58 -5.29 -15.38
N GLN A 593 3.89 -5.50 -15.58
CA GLN A 593 4.54 -6.76 -15.25
C GLN A 593 4.41 -7.12 -13.77
N ARG A 594 4.14 -8.41 -13.49
CA ARG A 594 4.15 -9.01 -12.16
C ARG A 594 5.14 -10.14 -12.01
N GLY A 595 5.59 -10.69 -13.12
CA GLY A 595 6.61 -11.71 -13.18
C GLY A 595 6.98 -12.02 -14.63
N SER A 596 8.15 -12.62 -14.84
CA SER A 596 8.55 -13.14 -16.15
C SER A 596 9.48 -14.35 -16.00
N GLU A 597 9.58 -15.13 -17.07
CA GLU A 597 10.60 -16.17 -17.23
C GLU A 597 11.01 -16.21 -18.70
N ASP A 598 12.28 -15.93 -18.94
CA ASP A 598 12.89 -15.97 -20.28
C ASP A 598 13.77 -17.20 -20.41
N ALA A 599 13.27 -18.19 -21.14
CA ALA A 599 13.91 -19.47 -21.41
C ALA A 599 14.29 -19.61 -22.90
N PRO A 600 15.13 -20.58 -23.29
CA PRO A 600 15.56 -20.74 -24.68
C PRO A 600 14.42 -20.89 -25.70
N ASN A 601 13.33 -21.56 -25.31
CA ASN A 601 12.24 -21.93 -26.20
C ASN A 601 10.90 -21.28 -25.87
N ARG A 602 10.86 -20.46 -24.84
CA ARG A 602 9.60 -19.80 -24.42
C ARG A 602 9.91 -18.57 -23.55
N LEU A 603 8.93 -17.68 -23.51
CA LEU A 603 8.83 -16.66 -22.47
C LEU A 603 7.50 -16.87 -21.72
N ARG A 604 7.49 -16.53 -20.44
CA ARG A 604 6.28 -16.33 -19.64
C ARG A 604 6.26 -14.89 -19.18
N PHE A 605 5.11 -14.25 -19.33
CA PHE A 605 4.89 -12.89 -18.88
C PHE A 605 3.61 -12.82 -18.07
N ASP A 606 3.75 -12.59 -16.77
CA ASP A 606 2.64 -12.43 -15.84
C ASP A 606 2.38 -10.93 -15.69
N PHE A 607 1.15 -10.49 -15.92
CA PHE A 607 0.80 -9.08 -15.84
C PHE A 607 -0.50 -8.86 -15.09
N GLN A 608 -0.66 -7.65 -14.59
CA GLN A 608 -1.87 -7.25 -13.89
C GLN A 608 -2.93 -6.78 -14.89
N TRP A 609 -4.10 -7.42 -14.82
CA TRP A 609 -5.29 -7.00 -15.56
C TRP A 609 -6.55 -7.41 -14.80
N SER A 610 -7.69 -6.72 -15.04
CA SER A 610 -8.93 -6.93 -14.30
C SER A 610 -9.66 -8.23 -14.65
N SER A 611 -9.47 -8.72 -15.90
CA SER A 611 -10.11 -9.93 -16.42
C SER A 611 -9.22 -10.60 -17.47
N ALA A 612 -9.56 -11.80 -17.92
CA ALA A 612 -8.85 -12.42 -19.04
C ALA A 612 -9.00 -11.52 -20.29
N PRO A 613 -7.90 -11.13 -20.97
CA PRO A 613 -7.99 -10.35 -22.21
C PRO A 613 -8.79 -11.10 -23.27
N SER A 614 -9.51 -10.37 -24.10
CA SER A 614 -10.24 -10.97 -25.20
C SER A 614 -9.30 -11.63 -26.22
N LYS A 615 -9.80 -12.59 -26.97
CA LYS A 615 -9.02 -13.24 -28.03
C LYS A 615 -8.57 -12.23 -29.10
N ASP A 616 -9.40 -11.23 -29.39
CA ASP A 616 -9.08 -10.19 -30.39
C ASP A 616 -7.96 -9.28 -29.87
N ALA A 617 -8.00 -8.87 -28.61
CA ALA A 617 -6.92 -8.11 -27.97
C ALA A 617 -5.59 -8.89 -27.99
N MET A 618 -5.61 -10.18 -27.67
CA MET A 618 -4.40 -11.01 -27.73
C MET A 618 -3.88 -11.18 -29.18
N ASN A 619 -4.76 -11.30 -30.16
CA ASN A 619 -4.38 -11.32 -31.58
C ASN A 619 -3.75 -9.98 -32.01
N SER A 620 -4.28 -8.85 -31.56
CA SER A 620 -3.70 -7.51 -31.78
C SER A 620 -2.29 -7.41 -31.20
N VAL A 621 -2.10 -7.85 -29.96
CA VAL A 621 -0.78 -7.86 -29.29
C VAL A 621 0.20 -8.71 -30.07
N GLU A 622 -0.18 -9.93 -30.48
CA GLU A 622 0.68 -10.81 -31.29
C GLU A 622 1.04 -10.17 -32.62
N ALA A 623 0.06 -9.61 -33.33
CA ALA A 623 0.28 -8.93 -34.62
C ALA A 623 1.26 -7.75 -34.45
N ARG A 624 1.10 -6.94 -33.41
CA ARG A 624 1.94 -5.78 -33.11
C ARG A 624 3.39 -6.19 -32.79
N VAL A 625 3.59 -7.19 -31.96
CA VAL A 625 4.92 -7.72 -31.65
C VAL A 625 5.60 -8.26 -32.89
N ASN A 626 4.88 -9.05 -33.70
CA ASN A 626 5.43 -9.60 -34.94
C ASN A 626 5.73 -8.54 -36.00
N GLU A 627 4.96 -7.46 -36.06
CA GLU A 627 5.26 -6.28 -36.88
C GLU A 627 6.61 -5.69 -36.50
N LYS A 628 6.79 -5.40 -35.19
CA LYS A 628 8.03 -4.80 -34.66
C LYS A 628 9.24 -5.72 -34.76
N LEU A 629 9.06 -7.03 -34.63
CA LEU A 629 10.14 -8.00 -34.88
C LEU A 629 10.64 -7.97 -36.32
N ARG A 630 9.73 -7.79 -37.29
CA ARG A 630 10.11 -7.70 -38.71
C ARG A 630 10.85 -6.39 -39.07
N GLU A 631 10.66 -5.32 -38.31
CA GLU A 631 11.40 -4.07 -38.47
C GLU A 631 12.88 -4.23 -38.13
N ASN A 632 13.29 -5.29 -37.46
CA ASN A 632 14.66 -5.57 -37.02
C ASN A 632 15.29 -4.41 -36.27
N LEU A 633 14.58 -3.88 -35.30
CA LEU A 633 14.97 -2.70 -34.51
C LEU A 633 16.27 -2.95 -33.73
N ALA A 634 17.14 -1.96 -33.68
CA ALA A 634 18.34 -2.01 -32.86
C ALA A 634 18.02 -1.98 -31.38
N VAL A 635 18.69 -2.82 -30.59
CA VAL A 635 18.62 -2.79 -29.12
C VAL A 635 19.91 -2.09 -28.62
N THR A 636 19.72 -0.97 -27.96
CA THR A 636 20.82 -0.15 -27.44
C THR A 636 20.71 -0.02 -25.91
N THR A 637 21.84 0.23 -25.27
CA THR A 637 21.91 0.42 -23.82
C THR A 637 22.75 1.64 -23.49
N GLN A 638 22.29 2.40 -22.47
CA GLN A 638 22.95 3.58 -21.95
C GLN A 638 22.87 3.61 -20.43
N GLU A 639 23.98 3.92 -19.77
CA GLU A 639 23.97 4.22 -18.34
C GLU A 639 23.69 5.70 -18.11
N MET A 640 22.77 6.00 -17.18
CA MET A 640 22.40 7.37 -16.84
C MET A 640 21.88 7.44 -15.41
N LYS A 641 21.70 8.65 -14.88
CA LYS A 641 21.07 8.85 -13.59
C LYS A 641 19.59 8.39 -13.64
N PHE A 642 19.09 7.89 -12.52
CA PHE A 642 17.71 7.40 -12.42
C PHE A 642 16.67 8.47 -12.82
N ASP A 643 16.86 9.72 -12.35
CA ASP A 643 15.95 10.83 -12.68
C ASP A 643 15.95 11.17 -14.17
N ASP A 644 17.11 11.10 -14.83
CA ASP A 644 17.22 11.32 -16.28
C ASP A 644 16.50 10.21 -17.06
N ALA A 645 16.59 8.96 -16.60
CA ALA A 645 15.88 7.83 -17.18
C ALA A 645 14.35 8.00 -17.09
N ILE A 646 13.84 8.47 -15.94
CA ILE A 646 12.42 8.77 -15.75
C ILE A 646 11.98 9.91 -16.68
N ALA A 647 12.78 10.97 -16.80
CA ALA A 647 12.49 12.10 -17.68
C ALA A 647 12.41 11.70 -19.17
N LEU A 648 13.16 10.67 -19.58
CA LEU A 648 13.09 10.07 -20.91
C LEU A 648 11.88 9.16 -21.12
N GLY A 649 11.09 8.90 -20.06
CA GLY A 649 9.94 7.99 -20.09
C GLY A 649 10.31 6.51 -20.00
N ALA A 650 11.51 6.18 -19.49
CA ALA A 650 11.91 4.80 -19.28
C ALA A 650 10.94 4.09 -18.33
N MET A 651 10.54 2.87 -18.69
CA MET A 651 9.63 2.06 -17.90
C MET A 651 10.37 1.51 -16.67
N HIS A 652 9.82 1.74 -15.49
CA HIS A 652 10.32 1.20 -14.23
C HIS A 652 9.19 0.57 -13.43
N LEU A 653 9.48 -0.43 -12.62
CA LEU A 653 8.49 -1.11 -11.80
C LEU A 653 8.39 -0.44 -10.43
N PHE A 654 7.15 -0.15 -10.01
CA PHE A 654 6.88 0.42 -8.70
C PHE A 654 7.22 -0.60 -7.60
N GLY A 655 8.09 -0.20 -6.65
CA GLY A 655 8.49 -1.05 -5.51
C GLY A 655 9.81 -1.80 -5.68
N GLU A 656 10.48 -1.68 -6.83
CA GLU A 656 11.87 -2.12 -7.01
C GLU A 656 12.84 -1.03 -6.56
N LYS A 657 13.96 -1.43 -5.95
CA LYS A 657 15.02 -0.50 -5.54
C LYS A 657 16.01 -0.35 -6.69
N TYR A 658 16.01 0.82 -7.29
CA TYR A 658 17.01 1.21 -8.29
C TYR A 658 18.17 1.96 -7.62
N GLY A 659 19.38 1.86 -8.19
CA GLY A 659 20.51 2.68 -7.77
C GLY A 659 20.45 4.10 -8.37
N ASP A 660 21.36 4.99 -7.92
CA ASP A 660 21.46 6.36 -8.44
C ASP A 660 21.78 6.40 -9.96
N VAL A 661 22.48 5.38 -10.44
CA VAL A 661 22.77 5.16 -11.86
C VAL A 661 22.10 3.87 -12.31
N VAL A 662 21.42 3.93 -13.44
CA VAL A 662 20.66 2.81 -14.02
C VAL A 662 21.07 2.58 -15.46
N ARG A 663 20.99 1.32 -15.89
CA ARG A 663 21.19 0.90 -17.27
C ARG A 663 19.84 0.90 -17.99
N VAL A 664 19.65 1.85 -18.89
CA VAL A 664 18.46 1.97 -19.74
C VAL A 664 18.67 1.20 -21.03
N VAL A 665 17.71 0.34 -21.37
CA VAL A 665 17.67 -0.43 -22.62
C VAL A 665 16.59 0.15 -23.52
N SER A 666 16.93 0.48 -24.75
CA SER A 666 16.00 1.01 -25.75
C SER A 666 15.92 0.09 -26.97
N ILE A 667 14.71 -0.10 -27.49
CA ILE A 667 14.43 -0.88 -28.70
C ILE A 667 13.87 0.08 -29.76
N GLY A 668 14.61 0.27 -30.85
CA GLY A 668 14.34 1.25 -31.90
C GLY A 668 14.96 2.62 -31.62
N GLU A 669 15.17 3.42 -32.68
CA GLU A 669 15.79 4.76 -32.59
C GLU A 669 14.92 5.77 -31.84
N ASP A 670 13.62 5.61 -31.94
CA ASP A 670 12.60 6.42 -31.25
C ASP A 670 12.20 5.85 -29.85
N GLY A 671 12.87 4.76 -29.43
CA GLY A 671 12.63 4.14 -28.13
C GLY A 671 11.26 3.45 -27.99
N TRP A 672 10.72 2.91 -29.07
CA TRP A 672 9.43 2.20 -29.01
C TRP A 672 9.40 1.14 -27.93
#